data_50fc42101920f2ddb243e645e86e5914
#
_entry.id   50fc42101920f2ddb243e645e86e5914
#
_cell.length_a   1.000
_cell.length_b   1.000
_cell.length_c   1.000
_cell.angle_alpha   90.00
_cell.angle_beta   90.00
_cell.angle_gamma   90.00
#
_symmetry.space_group_name_H-M   'P 1'
#
loop_
_entity.id
_entity.type
_entity.pdbx_description
1 polymer ?
#
loop_
_entity_poly.entity_id
_entity_poly.type
_entity_poly.pdbx_seq_one_letter_code
_entity_poly.pdbx_strand_id
1 'polypeptide(L)'
;MSDSFFRDIPEFLETRVNESLEARSKSLSQFKELGPADHVHTTKVGTRNPSKEVGTYHFVSGIDASSSASLAAYLNTLSYSLDKSQQWFSKSQTWSINHSVYCCYNAFSRLDVRVEAKVPGGVDTYAIDENGQKHKMDVRMWVETYMSSVLRSLLYSDELYSRFTGHRKFNPIPNPDSELRFFEAFEELFPMGHILGSSPEIRIPTNVNNHLVRGFFVYVCQNCRFSAALNSLEKLHINSPEVSVLLAQLYLFMDHEVHAVRVLHEALQKQRMSADLLVVQARYLVSKERFDLALTSVKRAVHASPSEFVPWICLAEVYLHLEDFDSALLALNSCPMYTYYERDVYPIPPPTKAHLPLPVGFPKEELEGENGNGRAASVDLIDPYLARLPSPSLRGTFAKVYELLTLICSKIGWDELLRIRSSVFVMEEEYRSLNDNSKPNPETKEDVITGEPSVNKQDGNESHLDKPEAIMSSSAQNLNVHNKRLCERWLDNLFMVLYEDLRVFTIWRAEYTHFRSQGLVYRKSPMEWEILGEVAFRLHHRVEAVEAFCACLENMFSFKAWKTMLIICAEDNNIELVLTAIAKLTLSNYRWYQEYSPFLLEHIKNRIMQDGALKMKSILASTRLDPYILNLIHKLYFEWAIVFQIPGHEL
;
A
#
# COMPACT_ATOMS: atom_id res chain seq x y z
N MET A 1 8.11 -12.06 37.57
CA MET A 1 7.11 -11.49 36.63
C MET A 1 7.01 -12.28 35.31
N SER A 2 7.84 -13.31 35.09
CA SER A 2 7.79 -14.13 33.85
C SER A 2 6.56 -15.01 33.72
N ASP A 3 5.90 -15.32 34.83
CA ASP A 3 4.85 -16.35 34.91
C ASP A 3 3.43 -15.86 34.57
N SER A 4 3.27 -14.59 34.24
CA SER A 4 1.96 -14.00 33.89
C SER A 4 1.66 -14.04 32.39
N PHE A 5 2.63 -14.38 31.56
CA PHE A 5 2.53 -14.32 30.11
C PHE A 5 2.11 -15.67 29.49
N PHE A 6 1.45 -15.60 28.33
CA PHE A 6 1.22 -16.77 27.51
C PHE A 6 2.54 -17.30 26.94
N ARG A 7 2.64 -18.62 26.76
CA ARG A 7 3.84 -19.25 26.22
C ARG A 7 4.11 -18.88 24.78
N ASP A 8 3.07 -18.89 23.94
CA ASP A 8 3.18 -18.82 22.48
C ASP A 8 2.41 -17.61 21.89
N ILE A 9 1.99 -16.65 22.73
CA ILE A 9 1.22 -15.50 22.29
C ILE A 9 1.97 -14.22 22.68
N PRO A 10 2.14 -13.25 21.76
CA PRO A 10 2.69 -11.95 22.11
C PRO A 10 1.73 -11.20 23.05
N GLU A 11 2.28 -10.53 24.04
CA GLU A 11 1.49 -9.77 25.01
C GLU A 11 2.24 -8.54 25.48
N PHE A 12 1.47 -7.53 25.82
CA PHE A 12 1.94 -6.29 26.41
C PHE A 12 1.33 -6.12 27.80
N LEU A 13 2.19 -5.91 28.81
CA LEU A 13 1.78 -5.68 30.19
C LEU A 13 1.45 -4.21 30.38
N GLU A 14 0.25 -3.93 30.85
CA GLU A 14 -0.20 -2.58 31.17
C GLU A 14 0.38 -2.08 32.50
N THR A 15 0.47 -0.77 32.65
CA THR A 15 0.79 -0.12 33.94
C THR A 15 -0.40 -0.18 34.89
N ARG A 16 -1.59 0.08 34.36
CA ARG A 16 -2.88 0.02 35.05
C ARG A 16 -3.84 -0.87 34.29
N VAL A 17 -4.58 -1.73 34.98
CA VAL A 17 -5.57 -2.62 34.34
C VAL A 17 -6.60 -1.81 33.57
N ASN A 18 -6.94 -2.23 32.35
CA ASN A 18 -7.84 -1.59 31.37
C ASN A 18 -7.32 -0.27 30.75
N GLU A 19 -6.05 0.09 30.93
CA GLU A 19 -5.50 1.34 30.39
C GLU A 19 -5.59 1.39 28.85
N SER A 20 -5.29 0.30 28.14
CA SER A 20 -5.39 0.21 26.69
C SER A 20 -6.84 0.26 26.19
N LEU A 21 -7.80 -0.31 26.92
CA LEU A 21 -9.22 -0.22 26.59
C LEU A 21 -9.76 1.21 26.73
N GLU A 22 -9.32 1.93 27.79
CA GLU A 22 -9.67 3.34 27.96
C GLU A 22 -9.09 4.21 26.85
N ALA A 23 -7.82 3.98 26.47
CA ALA A 23 -7.17 4.68 25.37
C ALA A 23 -7.91 4.46 24.05
N ARG A 24 -8.28 3.18 23.73
CA ARG A 24 -9.08 2.85 22.56
C ARG A 24 -10.43 3.57 22.55
N SER A 25 -11.12 3.59 23.69
CA SER A 25 -12.43 4.28 23.81
C SER A 25 -12.33 5.79 23.57
N LYS A 26 -11.28 6.44 24.08
CA LYS A 26 -11.03 7.88 23.87
C LYS A 26 -10.68 8.22 22.42
N SER A 27 -10.16 7.27 21.67
CA SER A 27 -9.72 7.48 20.28
C SER A 27 -10.76 7.08 19.24
N LEU A 28 -11.96 6.64 19.63
CA LEU A 28 -12.99 6.16 18.69
C LEU A 28 -13.37 7.20 17.62
N SER A 29 -13.47 8.48 17.99
CA SER A 29 -13.77 9.58 17.06
C SER A 29 -12.67 9.82 16.02
N GLN A 30 -11.45 9.32 16.25
CA GLN A 30 -10.30 9.47 15.35
C GLN A 30 -10.22 8.35 14.32
N PHE A 31 -10.96 7.24 14.54
CA PHE A 31 -10.91 6.11 13.62
C PHE A 31 -11.55 6.44 12.27
N LYS A 32 -10.81 6.19 11.21
CA LYS A 32 -11.21 6.47 9.82
C LYS A 32 -11.20 5.18 9.00
N GLU A 33 -11.89 5.18 7.89
CA GLU A 33 -11.95 4.07 6.95
C GLU A 33 -12.27 2.74 7.66
N LEU A 34 -11.44 1.71 7.47
CA LEU A 34 -11.64 0.38 8.08
C LEU A 34 -11.27 0.34 9.57
N GLY A 35 -10.64 1.40 10.10
CA GLY A 35 -10.24 1.49 11.50
C GLY A 35 -9.03 0.65 11.88
N PRO A 36 -8.69 0.60 13.19
CA PRO A 36 -7.52 -0.11 13.71
C PRO A 36 -7.72 -1.62 13.75
N ALA A 37 -6.61 -2.34 13.98
CA ALA A 37 -6.62 -3.77 14.28
C ALA A 37 -7.49 -4.11 15.49
N ASP A 38 -7.98 -5.36 15.52
CA ASP A 38 -8.74 -5.85 16.66
C ASP A 38 -7.84 -5.92 17.88
N HIS A 39 -8.39 -5.55 19.02
CA HIS A 39 -7.68 -5.44 20.29
C HIS A 39 -8.25 -6.43 21.30
N VAL A 40 -7.40 -7.25 21.90
CA VAL A 40 -7.77 -8.22 22.91
C VAL A 40 -7.08 -7.88 24.22
N HIS A 41 -7.89 -7.67 25.23
CA HIS A 41 -7.45 -7.39 26.60
C HIS A 41 -7.77 -8.57 27.51
N THR A 42 -6.87 -8.90 28.41
CA THR A 42 -7.08 -9.94 29.45
C THR A 42 -6.66 -9.44 30.82
N THR A 43 -7.55 -9.61 31.79
CA THR A 43 -7.23 -9.38 33.20
C THR A 43 -6.90 -10.71 33.86
N LYS A 44 -5.68 -10.84 34.35
CA LYS A 44 -5.16 -12.04 35.02
C LYS A 44 -5.07 -11.83 36.53
N VAL A 45 -5.49 -12.82 37.27
CA VAL A 45 -5.50 -12.80 38.75
C VAL A 45 -4.58 -13.91 39.27
N GLY A 46 -3.80 -13.56 40.26
CA GLY A 46 -2.92 -14.54 40.89
C GLY A 46 -3.70 -15.59 41.70
N THR A 47 -3.57 -16.87 41.39
CA THR A 47 -4.31 -17.97 42.08
C THR A 47 -4.03 -18.03 43.55
N ARG A 48 -2.81 -17.66 44.00
CA ARG A 48 -2.41 -17.63 45.42
C ARG A 48 -2.71 -16.31 46.11
N ASN A 49 -2.83 -15.23 45.34
CA ASN A 49 -3.14 -13.91 45.85
C ASN A 49 -4.16 -13.23 44.90
N PRO A 50 -5.47 -13.39 45.15
CA PRO A 50 -6.54 -12.85 44.33
C PRO A 50 -6.55 -11.32 44.26
N SER A 51 -5.93 -10.63 45.18
CA SER A 51 -5.83 -9.16 45.16
C SER A 51 -4.77 -8.64 44.16
N LYS A 52 -3.95 -9.54 43.57
CA LYS A 52 -2.96 -9.18 42.57
C LYS A 52 -3.55 -9.37 41.18
N GLU A 53 -3.97 -8.28 40.57
CA GLU A 53 -4.48 -8.23 39.20
C GLU A 53 -3.45 -7.63 38.25
N VAL A 54 -3.43 -8.12 37.01
CA VAL A 54 -2.53 -7.66 35.97
C VAL A 54 -3.32 -7.59 34.68
N GLY A 55 -3.29 -6.43 34.00
CA GLY A 55 -3.83 -6.24 32.66
C GLY A 55 -2.78 -6.55 31.59
N THR A 56 -3.16 -7.33 30.59
CA THR A 56 -2.34 -7.57 29.41
C THR A 56 -3.20 -7.43 28.16
N TYR A 57 -2.58 -7.01 27.06
CA TYR A 57 -3.27 -6.89 25.78
C TYR A 57 -2.40 -7.37 24.62
N HIS A 58 -3.04 -7.67 23.50
CA HIS A 58 -2.39 -7.94 22.22
C HIS A 58 -3.32 -7.55 21.05
N PHE A 59 -2.74 -7.47 19.85
CA PHE A 59 -3.50 -7.20 18.63
C PHE A 59 -3.66 -8.46 17.80
N VAL A 60 -4.81 -8.56 17.14
CA VAL A 60 -5.14 -9.70 16.29
C VAL A 60 -5.91 -9.26 15.05
N SER A 61 -5.81 -9.99 13.95
CA SER A 61 -6.63 -9.85 12.75
C SER A 61 -6.94 -11.21 12.16
N GLY A 62 -8.07 -11.34 11.46
CA GLY A 62 -8.48 -12.57 10.80
C GLY A 62 -9.22 -13.56 11.70
N ILE A 63 -9.66 -13.14 12.89
CA ILE A 63 -10.58 -13.91 13.72
C ILE A 63 -12.01 -13.69 13.18
N ASP A 64 -12.81 -14.76 13.19
CA ASP A 64 -14.21 -14.69 12.78
C ASP A 64 -15.03 -13.80 13.72
N ALA A 65 -15.37 -12.61 13.24
CA ALA A 65 -16.16 -11.60 13.96
C ALA A 65 -17.64 -11.62 13.59
N SER A 66 -18.16 -12.75 13.08
CA SER A 66 -19.57 -12.87 12.66
C SER A 66 -20.57 -13.06 13.81
N SER A 67 -20.07 -13.40 15.00
CA SER A 67 -20.94 -13.62 16.17
C SER A 67 -20.18 -13.44 17.48
N SER A 68 -20.95 -13.22 18.56
CA SER A 68 -20.38 -13.22 19.92
C SER A 68 -19.77 -14.57 20.30
N ALA A 69 -20.34 -15.67 19.78
CA ALA A 69 -19.87 -17.02 20.09
C ALA A 69 -18.48 -17.29 19.50
N SER A 70 -18.21 -16.86 18.26
CA SER A 70 -16.89 -17.04 17.63
C SER A 70 -15.81 -16.21 18.33
N LEU A 71 -16.11 -14.96 18.69
CA LEU A 71 -15.17 -14.14 19.44
C LEU A 71 -14.94 -14.64 20.88
N ALA A 72 -16.01 -15.10 21.57
CA ALA A 72 -15.87 -15.73 22.87
C ALA A 72 -15.08 -17.05 22.81
N ALA A 73 -15.22 -17.84 21.72
CA ALA A 73 -14.41 -19.03 21.51
C ALA A 73 -12.91 -18.70 21.45
N TYR A 74 -12.53 -17.62 20.75
CA TYR A 74 -11.16 -17.14 20.76
C TYR A 74 -10.69 -16.77 22.17
N LEU A 75 -11.48 -16.00 22.94
CA LEU A 75 -11.16 -15.64 24.33
C LEU A 75 -11.01 -16.88 25.23
N ASN A 76 -11.84 -17.90 25.03
CA ASN A 76 -11.72 -19.16 25.77
C ASN A 76 -10.42 -19.92 25.43
N THR A 77 -9.96 -19.88 24.16
CA THR A 77 -8.67 -20.48 23.80
C THR A 77 -7.50 -19.87 24.56
N LEU A 78 -7.57 -18.57 24.88
CA LEU A 78 -6.56 -17.89 25.70
C LEU A 78 -6.53 -18.44 27.12
N SER A 79 -7.70 -18.65 27.74
CA SER A 79 -7.77 -19.25 29.10
C SER A 79 -7.15 -20.64 29.13
N TYR A 80 -7.49 -21.49 28.17
CA TYR A 80 -6.87 -22.83 28.05
C TYR A 80 -5.37 -22.78 27.77
N SER A 81 -4.91 -21.82 26.98
CA SER A 81 -3.47 -21.65 26.67
C SER A 81 -2.68 -21.24 27.91
N LEU A 82 -3.25 -20.37 28.75
CA LEU A 82 -2.61 -19.96 30.00
C LEU A 82 -2.52 -21.14 30.98
N ASP A 83 -3.58 -21.91 31.13
CA ASP A 83 -3.62 -23.09 32.04
C ASP A 83 -2.61 -24.17 31.61
N LYS A 84 -2.49 -24.47 30.32
CA LYS A 84 -1.50 -25.40 29.78
C LYS A 84 -0.05 -24.94 29.95
N SER A 85 0.18 -23.62 29.92
CA SER A 85 1.53 -23.07 30.05
C SER A 85 2.10 -23.19 31.46
N GLN A 86 1.26 -23.39 32.45
CA GLN A 86 1.65 -23.46 33.87
C GLN A 86 2.05 -24.91 34.22
N GLN A 87 3.32 -25.12 34.51
CA GLN A 87 3.83 -26.43 34.92
C GLN A 87 3.40 -26.79 36.33
N TRP A 88 2.91 -28.00 36.53
CA TRP A 88 2.36 -28.50 37.80
C TRP A 88 3.35 -28.44 39.00
N PHE A 89 4.67 -28.44 38.72
CA PHE A 89 5.71 -28.39 39.75
C PHE A 89 6.42 -27.03 39.87
N SER A 90 5.89 -25.97 39.20
CA SER A 90 6.47 -24.64 39.31
C SER A 90 6.24 -24.02 40.66
N LYS A 91 7.30 -23.55 41.33
CA LYS A 91 7.21 -22.72 42.54
C LYS A 91 6.74 -21.28 42.25
N SER A 92 6.58 -20.93 40.99
CA SER A 92 6.17 -19.63 40.54
C SER A 92 4.67 -19.37 40.80
N GLN A 93 4.27 -18.12 40.83
CA GLN A 93 2.88 -17.71 40.98
C GLN A 93 2.09 -18.17 39.72
N THR A 94 1.02 -18.96 39.96
CA THR A 94 0.08 -19.34 38.89
C THR A 94 -0.96 -18.22 38.70
N TRP A 95 -1.41 -18.04 37.46
CA TRP A 95 -2.37 -17.01 37.07
C TRP A 95 -3.60 -17.65 36.42
N SER A 96 -4.76 -17.02 36.63
CA SER A 96 -5.99 -17.36 35.92
C SER A 96 -6.59 -16.12 35.30
N ILE A 97 -7.28 -16.29 34.17
CA ILE A 97 -8.01 -15.17 33.54
C ILE A 97 -9.38 -15.11 34.19
N ASN A 98 -9.71 -13.95 34.75
CA ASN A 98 -11.04 -13.68 35.32
C ASN A 98 -11.93 -12.85 34.37
N HIS A 99 -11.33 -12.03 33.52
CA HIS A 99 -12.03 -11.17 32.59
C HIS A 99 -11.20 -11.02 31.29
N SER A 100 -11.85 -11.10 30.15
CA SER A 100 -11.24 -10.84 28.85
C SER A 100 -12.21 -10.09 27.95
N VAL A 101 -11.67 -9.19 27.13
CA VAL A 101 -12.44 -8.32 26.24
C VAL A 101 -11.85 -8.39 24.85
N TYR A 102 -12.69 -8.70 23.87
CA TYR A 102 -12.36 -8.58 22.45
C TYR A 102 -13.00 -7.32 21.89
N CYS A 103 -12.21 -6.44 21.26
CA CYS A 103 -12.68 -5.20 20.65
C CYS A 103 -12.47 -5.26 19.15
N CYS A 104 -13.55 -5.12 18.39
CA CYS A 104 -13.57 -5.11 16.93
C CYS A 104 -14.29 -3.86 16.44
N TYR A 105 -13.63 -3.02 15.63
CA TYR A 105 -14.24 -1.82 15.09
C TYR A 105 -15.13 -2.14 13.87
N ASN A 106 -16.40 -1.75 13.96
CA ASN A 106 -17.35 -1.78 12.86
C ASN A 106 -17.24 -0.47 12.06
N ALA A 107 -16.66 -0.55 10.87
CA ALA A 107 -16.38 0.60 10.02
C ALA A 107 -17.62 1.19 9.33
N PHE A 108 -18.70 0.40 9.15
CA PHE A 108 -19.94 0.87 8.55
C PHE A 108 -20.74 1.76 9.50
N SER A 109 -20.90 1.30 10.75
CA SER A 109 -21.67 2.00 11.78
C SER A 109 -20.81 2.91 12.65
N ARG A 110 -19.46 2.87 12.51
CA ARG A 110 -18.47 3.59 13.33
C ARG A 110 -18.58 3.29 14.83
N LEU A 111 -18.87 2.04 15.15
CA LEU A 111 -19.02 1.54 16.51
C LEU A 111 -17.87 0.58 16.87
N ASP A 112 -17.43 0.57 18.11
CA ASP A 112 -16.48 -0.42 18.63
C ASP A 112 -17.24 -1.57 19.30
N VAL A 113 -17.31 -2.71 18.64
CA VAL A 113 -18.00 -3.91 19.14
C VAL A 113 -17.12 -4.57 20.19
N ARG A 114 -17.70 -4.89 21.35
CA ARG A 114 -17.02 -5.53 22.46
C ARG A 114 -17.73 -6.80 22.89
N VAL A 115 -16.94 -7.84 22.99
CA VAL A 115 -17.35 -9.13 23.58
C VAL A 115 -16.54 -9.34 24.86
N GLU A 116 -17.21 -9.33 26.00
CA GLU A 116 -16.61 -9.55 27.32
C GLU A 116 -16.90 -10.97 27.79
N ALA A 117 -15.88 -11.71 28.16
CA ALA A 117 -15.99 -13.00 28.80
C ALA A 117 -15.51 -12.91 30.26
N LYS A 118 -16.35 -13.32 31.20
CA LYS A 118 -16.06 -13.34 32.64
C LYS A 118 -16.01 -14.78 33.15
N VAL A 119 -15.05 -15.09 34.02
CA VAL A 119 -14.86 -16.44 34.57
C VAL A 119 -14.78 -16.34 36.12
N PRO A 120 -15.70 -16.98 36.88
CA PRO A 120 -16.97 -17.59 36.44
C PRO A 120 -17.99 -16.51 36.03
N GLY A 121 -18.72 -16.72 34.96
CA GLY A 121 -19.73 -15.77 34.48
C GLY A 121 -20.16 -16.08 33.06
N GLY A 122 -20.79 -15.10 32.42
CA GLY A 122 -21.31 -15.19 31.07
C GLY A 122 -20.47 -14.39 30.06
N VAL A 123 -20.98 -14.41 28.84
CA VAL A 123 -20.51 -13.54 27.75
C VAL A 123 -21.49 -12.38 27.64
N ASP A 124 -20.99 -11.15 27.73
CA ASP A 124 -21.72 -9.92 27.47
C ASP A 124 -21.25 -9.30 26.15
N THR A 125 -22.19 -8.72 25.38
CA THR A 125 -21.86 -8.18 24.08
C THR A 125 -22.61 -6.88 23.83
N TYR A 126 -21.86 -5.84 23.44
CA TYR A 126 -22.38 -4.52 23.15
C TYR A 126 -21.46 -3.78 22.17
N ALA A 127 -21.96 -2.73 21.56
CA ALA A 127 -21.16 -1.80 20.79
C ALA A 127 -21.07 -0.45 21.51
N ILE A 128 -19.93 0.24 21.39
CA ILE A 128 -19.72 1.56 21.98
C ILE A 128 -19.55 2.58 20.86
N ASP A 129 -20.25 3.71 20.98
CA ASP A 129 -20.08 4.85 20.09
C ASP A 129 -18.97 5.81 20.59
N GLU A 130 -18.69 6.86 19.81
CA GLU A 130 -17.69 7.89 20.13
C GLU A 130 -18.00 8.67 21.44
N ASN A 131 -19.26 8.67 21.89
CA ASN A 131 -19.70 9.30 23.14
C ASN A 131 -19.61 8.35 24.33
N GLY A 132 -19.23 7.11 24.13
CA GLY A 132 -19.16 6.09 25.17
C GLY A 132 -20.50 5.44 25.51
N GLN A 133 -21.56 5.67 24.71
CA GLN A 133 -22.86 5.03 24.92
C GLN A 133 -22.83 3.58 24.43
N LYS A 134 -23.45 2.70 25.19
CA LYS A 134 -23.56 1.29 24.84
C LYS A 134 -24.83 1.02 24.02
N HIS A 135 -24.65 0.37 22.90
CA HIS A 135 -25.69 -0.06 21.97
C HIS A 135 -25.81 -1.59 21.98
N LYS A 136 -27.04 -2.09 21.91
CA LYS A 136 -27.29 -3.53 21.79
C LYS A 136 -26.96 -3.97 20.37
N MET A 137 -26.29 -5.12 20.24
CA MET A 137 -25.99 -5.73 18.94
C MET A 137 -27.24 -6.28 18.27
N ASP A 138 -27.40 -6.00 16.99
CA ASP A 138 -28.37 -6.62 16.09
C ASP A 138 -27.66 -7.51 15.04
N VAL A 139 -28.43 -8.21 14.23
CA VAL A 139 -27.93 -9.14 13.23
C VAL A 139 -27.11 -8.41 12.17
N ARG A 140 -27.56 -7.23 11.73
CA ARG A 140 -26.88 -6.43 10.72
C ARG A 140 -25.53 -5.92 11.22
N MET A 141 -25.45 -5.46 12.46
CA MET A 141 -24.19 -5.04 13.06
C MET A 141 -23.14 -6.16 13.07
N TRP A 142 -23.57 -7.43 13.22
CA TRP A 142 -22.64 -8.56 13.13
C TRP A 142 -22.10 -8.77 11.72
N VAL A 143 -22.95 -8.64 10.69
CA VAL A 143 -22.54 -8.72 9.28
C VAL A 143 -21.54 -7.60 8.95
N GLU A 144 -21.83 -6.37 9.37
CA GLU A 144 -20.95 -5.20 9.22
C GLU A 144 -19.61 -5.40 9.92
N THR A 145 -19.63 -5.91 11.16
CA THR A 145 -18.42 -6.15 11.97
C THR A 145 -17.54 -7.22 11.34
N TYR A 146 -18.16 -8.34 10.91
CA TYR A 146 -17.47 -9.40 10.18
C TYR A 146 -16.78 -8.88 8.93
N MET A 147 -17.53 -8.16 8.07
CA MET A 147 -16.95 -7.61 6.84
C MET A 147 -15.85 -6.62 7.13
N SER A 148 -15.99 -5.74 8.12
CA SER A 148 -14.94 -4.79 8.53
C SER A 148 -13.66 -5.50 8.96
N SER A 149 -13.75 -6.59 9.74
CA SER A 149 -12.61 -7.40 10.18
C SER A 149 -11.94 -8.12 9.02
N VAL A 150 -12.73 -8.72 8.11
CA VAL A 150 -12.22 -9.39 6.91
C VAL A 150 -11.46 -8.41 6.01
N LEU A 151 -12.05 -7.24 5.72
CA LEU A 151 -11.44 -6.23 4.86
C LEU A 151 -10.12 -5.68 5.45
N ARG A 152 -10.03 -5.47 6.77
CA ARG A 152 -8.77 -5.11 7.44
C ARG A 152 -7.70 -6.17 7.20
N SER A 153 -8.05 -7.45 7.30
CA SER A 153 -7.13 -8.56 7.09
C SER A 153 -6.68 -8.67 5.64
N LEU A 154 -7.57 -8.41 4.66
CA LEU A 154 -7.24 -8.47 3.24
C LEU A 154 -6.39 -7.27 2.76
N LEU A 155 -6.74 -6.05 3.20
CA LEU A 155 -6.17 -4.83 2.64
C LEU A 155 -4.99 -4.25 3.45
N TYR A 156 -4.94 -4.51 4.77
CA TYR A 156 -3.94 -3.91 5.66
C TYR A 156 -2.86 -4.89 6.13
N SER A 157 -2.95 -6.18 5.77
CA SER A 157 -2.00 -7.18 6.26
C SER A 157 -0.55 -6.94 5.85
N ASP A 158 -0.32 -6.48 4.61
CA ASP A 158 1.03 -6.33 4.06
C ASP A 158 1.55 -4.88 4.15
N GLU A 159 0.83 -3.98 4.81
CA GLU A 159 1.26 -2.59 5.00
C GLU A 159 2.43 -2.51 5.98
N LEU A 160 3.59 -2.10 5.48
CA LEU A 160 4.83 -1.95 6.25
C LEU A 160 4.72 -0.93 7.38
N TYR A 161 3.85 0.08 7.22
CA TYR A 161 3.71 1.21 8.14
C TYR A 161 2.77 0.93 9.30
N SER A 162 1.83 -0.03 9.13
CA SER A 162 0.86 -0.44 10.16
C SER A 162 1.34 -1.62 10.99
N ARG A 163 2.63 -1.93 10.99
CA ARG A 163 3.16 -3.07 11.75
C ARG A 163 3.24 -2.75 13.24
N PHE A 164 2.22 -3.16 13.96
CA PHE A 164 2.34 -3.30 15.41
C PHE A 164 3.24 -4.49 15.73
N THR A 165 4.24 -4.27 16.55
CA THR A 165 5.06 -5.37 17.09
C THR A 165 4.14 -6.37 17.79
N GLY A 166 4.23 -7.64 17.41
CA GLY A 166 3.44 -8.70 18.03
C GLY A 166 1.96 -8.76 17.60
N HIS A 167 1.58 -8.14 16.49
CA HIS A 167 0.25 -8.28 15.89
C HIS A 167 0.09 -9.67 15.26
N ARG A 168 -0.84 -10.47 15.78
CA ARG A 168 -1.18 -11.80 15.23
C ARG A 168 -2.07 -11.64 14.00
N LYS A 169 -1.73 -12.34 12.92
CA LYS A 169 -2.51 -12.29 11.66
C LYS A 169 -2.87 -13.69 11.22
N PHE A 170 -4.16 -13.95 11.14
CA PHE A 170 -4.74 -15.19 10.66
C PHE A 170 -5.45 -15.01 9.33
N ASN A 171 -5.67 -16.12 8.60
CA ASN A 171 -6.50 -16.08 7.40
C ASN A 171 -7.96 -15.80 7.80
N PRO A 172 -8.58 -14.70 7.33
CA PRO A 172 -9.94 -14.34 7.70
C PRO A 172 -11.00 -15.26 7.08
N ILE A 173 -10.66 -15.99 6.00
CA ILE A 173 -11.55 -16.87 5.27
C ILE A 173 -10.84 -18.22 5.08
N PRO A 174 -10.79 -19.06 6.13
CA PRO A 174 -10.01 -20.30 6.10
C PRO A 174 -10.71 -21.47 5.42
N ASN A 175 -12.03 -21.43 5.24
CA ASN A 175 -12.84 -22.55 4.77
C ASN A 175 -14.01 -22.10 3.89
N PRO A 176 -14.66 -23.03 3.14
CA PRO A 176 -15.78 -22.71 2.26
C PRO A 176 -17.01 -22.10 2.96
N ASP A 177 -17.28 -22.42 4.24
CA ASP A 177 -18.42 -21.85 4.97
C ASP A 177 -18.20 -20.37 5.27
N SER A 178 -16.98 -19.98 5.61
CA SER A 178 -16.61 -18.57 5.78
C SER A 178 -16.58 -17.83 4.45
N GLU A 179 -16.26 -18.52 3.35
CA GLU A 179 -16.34 -17.96 2.00
C GLU A 179 -17.78 -17.64 1.60
N LEU A 180 -18.72 -18.56 1.82
CA LEU A 180 -20.14 -18.32 1.53
C LEU A 180 -20.64 -17.10 2.29
N ARG A 181 -20.33 -17.01 3.57
CA ARG A 181 -20.68 -15.88 4.43
C ARG A 181 -20.09 -14.56 3.94
N PHE A 182 -18.87 -14.61 3.41
CA PHE A 182 -18.21 -13.43 2.83
C PHE A 182 -18.96 -12.92 1.58
N PHE A 183 -19.35 -13.81 0.66
CA PHE A 183 -20.12 -13.41 -0.53
C PHE A 183 -21.50 -12.89 -0.17
N GLU A 184 -22.22 -13.53 0.75
CA GLU A 184 -23.53 -13.07 1.24
C GLU A 184 -23.43 -11.68 1.89
N ALA A 185 -22.43 -11.46 2.76
CA ALA A 185 -22.18 -10.18 3.38
C ALA A 185 -21.79 -9.10 2.37
N PHE A 186 -21.02 -9.45 1.32
CA PHE A 186 -20.69 -8.54 0.23
C PHE A 186 -21.94 -8.08 -0.53
N GLU A 187 -22.84 -9.02 -0.90
CA GLU A 187 -24.09 -8.71 -1.59
C GLU A 187 -25.00 -7.79 -0.75
N GLU A 188 -25.12 -8.05 0.56
CA GLU A 188 -25.94 -7.26 1.48
C GLU A 188 -25.39 -5.85 1.69
N LEU A 189 -24.05 -5.71 1.87
CA LEU A 189 -23.39 -4.45 2.23
C LEU A 189 -22.96 -3.62 1.02
N PHE A 190 -23.09 -4.11 -0.20
CA PHE A 190 -22.66 -3.43 -1.42
C PHE A 190 -23.19 -1.99 -1.55
N PRO A 191 -24.47 -1.68 -1.27
CA PRO A 191 -24.99 -0.31 -1.39
C PRO A 191 -24.33 0.68 -0.42
N MET A 192 -23.73 0.18 0.66
CA MET A 192 -23.07 0.99 1.69
C MET A 192 -21.55 0.98 1.60
N GLY A 193 -20.97 0.31 0.61
CA GLY A 193 -19.52 0.16 0.48
C GLY A 193 -18.76 1.50 0.45
N HIS A 194 -19.35 2.55 -0.09
CA HIS A 194 -18.77 3.89 -0.17
C HIS A 194 -18.44 4.51 1.22
N ILE A 195 -19.12 4.08 2.29
CA ILE A 195 -18.88 4.58 3.66
C ILE A 195 -17.48 4.20 4.17
N LEU A 196 -16.95 3.08 3.69
CA LEU A 196 -15.66 2.53 4.14
C LEU A 196 -14.44 3.31 3.64
N GLY A 197 -14.63 4.29 2.76
CA GLY A 197 -13.52 4.95 2.09
C GLY A 197 -13.00 4.17 0.88
N SER A 198 -11.89 4.62 0.33
CA SER A 198 -11.26 4.00 -0.85
C SER A 198 -9.74 4.14 -0.83
N SER A 199 -9.07 3.72 -1.90
CA SER A 199 -7.62 3.92 -2.05
C SER A 199 -7.27 5.43 -2.12
N PRO A 200 -6.03 5.80 -1.76
CA PRO A 200 -5.62 7.21 -1.70
C PRO A 200 -5.74 7.98 -3.02
N GLU A 201 -5.83 7.26 -4.14
CA GLU A 201 -5.95 7.83 -5.49
C GLU A 201 -7.39 8.24 -5.84
N ILE A 202 -8.36 7.85 -5.03
CA ILE A 202 -9.78 8.12 -5.24
C ILE A 202 -10.25 9.16 -4.23
N ARG A 203 -10.69 10.31 -4.71
CA ARG A 203 -11.13 11.42 -3.85
C ARG A 203 -12.48 11.13 -3.19
N ILE A 204 -13.43 10.68 -3.98
CA ILE A 204 -14.79 10.42 -3.52
C ILE A 204 -15.10 8.94 -3.73
N PRO A 205 -15.24 8.15 -2.65
CA PRO A 205 -15.63 6.77 -2.76
C PRO A 205 -17.03 6.64 -3.40
N THR A 206 -17.15 5.72 -4.35
CA THR A 206 -18.40 5.37 -5.01
C THR A 206 -18.77 3.90 -4.70
N ASN A 207 -19.95 3.46 -5.12
CA ASN A 207 -20.34 2.05 -4.92
C ASN A 207 -19.42 1.06 -5.64
N VAL A 208 -18.74 1.49 -6.72
CA VAL A 208 -17.84 0.64 -7.50
C VAL A 208 -16.37 0.85 -7.17
N ASN A 209 -16.02 1.97 -6.50
CA ASN A 209 -14.65 2.34 -6.14
C ASN A 209 -14.55 2.60 -4.63
N ASN A 210 -14.41 1.55 -3.84
CA ASN A 210 -14.32 1.61 -2.38
C ASN A 210 -13.56 0.40 -1.82
N HIS A 211 -13.29 0.41 -0.52
CA HIS A 211 -12.55 -0.68 0.15
C HIS A 211 -13.30 -2.01 0.12
N LEU A 212 -14.64 -2.04 0.13
CA LEU A 212 -15.41 -3.28 0.04
C LEU A 212 -15.16 -3.98 -1.30
N VAL A 213 -15.29 -3.25 -2.40
CA VAL A 213 -15.06 -3.77 -3.76
C VAL A 213 -13.59 -4.17 -3.94
N ARG A 214 -12.66 -3.34 -3.46
CA ARG A 214 -11.23 -3.67 -3.53
C ARG A 214 -10.91 -4.96 -2.78
N GLY A 215 -11.41 -5.12 -1.56
CA GLY A 215 -11.21 -6.34 -0.77
C GLY A 215 -11.85 -7.58 -1.43
N PHE A 216 -13.03 -7.41 -2.03
CA PHE A 216 -13.69 -8.46 -2.80
C PHE A 216 -12.80 -8.93 -3.97
N PHE A 217 -12.27 -8.03 -4.80
CA PHE A 217 -11.40 -8.40 -5.91
C PHE A 217 -10.07 -9.01 -5.44
N VAL A 218 -9.47 -8.48 -4.37
CA VAL A 218 -8.26 -9.08 -3.77
C VAL A 218 -8.51 -10.54 -3.40
N TYR A 219 -9.62 -10.82 -2.71
CA TYR A 219 -9.99 -12.18 -2.33
C TYR A 219 -10.25 -13.08 -3.53
N VAL A 220 -11.07 -12.62 -4.48
CA VAL A 220 -11.46 -13.38 -5.68
C VAL A 220 -10.25 -13.73 -6.54
N CYS A 221 -9.37 -12.76 -6.82
CA CYS A 221 -8.17 -12.99 -7.61
C CYS A 221 -7.16 -13.88 -6.89
N GLN A 222 -7.00 -13.72 -5.58
CA GLN A 222 -6.10 -14.53 -4.77
C GLN A 222 -6.49 -16.00 -4.75
N ASN A 223 -7.79 -16.29 -4.65
CA ASN A 223 -8.32 -17.66 -4.50
C ASN A 223 -8.94 -18.23 -5.79
N CYS A 224 -8.82 -17.53 -6.93
CA CYS A 224 -9.39 -17.92 -8.23
C CYS A 224 -10.93 -18.18 -8.16
N ARG A 225 -11.66 -17.44 -7.30
CA ARG A 225 -13.09 -17.66 -7.07
C ARG A 225 -13.99 -16.90 -8.06
N PHE A 226 -13.60 -16.88 -9.32
CA PHE A 226 -14.24 -16.08 -10.36
C PHE A 226 -15.71 -16.44 -10.59
N SER A 227 -16.07 -17.75 -10.58
CA SER A 227 -17.45 -18.18 -10.81
C SER A 227 -18.39 -17.74 -9.70
N ALA A 228 -17.96 -17.81 -8.43
CA ALA A 228 -18.75 -17.32 -7.31
C ALA A 228 -18.91 -15.80 -7.36
N ALA A 229 -17.82 -15.09 -7.69
CA ALA A 229 -17.83 -13.64 -7.87
C ALA A 229 -18.78 -13.21 -9.00
N LEU A 230 -18.78 -13.93 -10.12
CA LEU A 230 -19.65 -13.65 -11.25
C LEU A 230 -21.12 -13.74 -10.83
N ASN A 231 -21.52 -14.80 -10.13
CA ASN A 231 -22.88 -14.98 -9.63
C ASN A 231 -23.31 -13.82 -8.72
N SER A 232 -22.44 -13.37 -7.81
CA SER A 232 -22.74 -12.24 -6.91
C SER A 232 -22.87 -10.92 -7.67
N LEU A 233 -21.97 -10.64 -8.61
CA LEU A 233 -22.02 -9.42 -9.40
C LEU A 233 -23.19 -9.38 -10.37
N GLU A 234 -23.60 -10.51 -10.96
CA GLU A 234 -24.79 -10.61 -11.81
C GLU A 234 -26.09 -10.31 -11.02
N LYS A 235 -26.20 -10.83 -9.80
CA LYS A 235 -27.34 -10.48 -8.91
C LYS A 235 -27.38 -8.98 -8.61
N LEU A 236 -26.25 -8.39 -8.29
CA LEU A 236 -26.15 -6.95 -7.99
C LEU A 236 -26.42 -6.10 -9.23
N HIS A 237 -25.99 -6.55 -10.42
CA HIS A 237 -26.18 -5.83 -11.67
C HIS A 237 -27.67 -5.64 -12.04
N ILE A 238 -28.56 -6.53 -11.61
CA ILE A 238 -30.02 -6.40 -11.84
C ILE A 238 -30.53 -5.09 -11.24
N ASN A 239 -30.05 -4.72 -10.05
CA ASN A 239 -30.50 -3.55 -9.30
C ASN A 239 -29.62 -2.31 -9.49
N SER A 240 -28.36 -2.50 -9.86
CA SER A 240 -27.34 -1.44 -9.93
C SER A 240 -26.57 -1.52 -11.25
N PRO A 241 -26.98 -0.77 -12.29
CA PRO A 241 -26.33 -0.81 -13.60
C PRO A 241 -24.84 -0.42 -13.58
N GLU A 242 -24.39 0.32 -12.58
CA GLU A 242 -22.97 0.70 -12.35
C GLU A 242 -22.07 -0.52 -12.12
N VAL A 243 -22.62 -1.64 -11.63
CA VAL A 243 -21.89 -2.92 -11.44
C VAL A 243 -21.33 -3.48 -12.76
N SER A 244 -21.81 -3.00 -13.92
CA SER A 244 -21.26 -3.38 -15.22
C SER A 244 -19.74 -3.11 -15.35
N VAL A 245 -19.22 -2.10 -14.64
CA VAL A 245 -17.77 -1.85 -14.55
C VAL A 245 -17.06 -3.04 -13.93
N LEU A 246 -17.59 -3.54 -12.80
CA LEU A 246 -17.03 -4.66 -12.04
C LEU A 246 -17.14 -5.99 -12.81
N LEU A 247 -18.26 -6.20 -13.49
CA LEU A 247 -18.45 -7.37 -14.35
C LEU A 247 -17.45 -7.38 -15.50
N ALA A 248 -17.24 -6.24 -16.15
CA ALA A 248 -16.25 -6.13 -17.21
C ALA A 248 -14.82 -6.42 -16.71
N GLN A 249 -14.45 -5.87 -15.55
CA GLN A 249 -13.17 -6.15 -14.92
C GLN A 249 -13.02 -7.64 -14.57
N LEU A 250 -14.06 -8.26 -14.00
CA LEU A 250 -14.04 -9.69 -13.65
C LEU A 250 -13.84 -10.56 -14.89
N TYR A 251 -14.58 -10.28 -15.99
CA TYR A 251 -14.39 -11.01 -17.24
C TYR A 251 -12.99 -10.86 -17.82
N LEU A 252 -12.36 -9.68 -17.67
CA LEU A 252 -10.97 -9.47 -18.08
C LEU A 252 -10.00 -10.29 -17.21
N PHE A 253 -10.22 -10.41 -15.91
CA PHE A 253 -9.42 -11.28 -15.02
C PHE A 253 -9.59 -12.77 -15.33
N MET A 254 -10.71 -13.16 -15.95
CA MET A 254 -10.98 -14.52 -16.41
C MET A 254 -10.47 -14.80 -17.83
N ASP A 255 -9.84 -13.83 -18.49
CA ASP A 255 -9.50 -13.86 -19.92
C ASP A 255 -10.71 -14.07 -20.85
N HIS A 256 -11.91 -13.75 -20.39
CA HIS A 256 -13.14 -13.81 -21.16
C HIS A 256 -13.41 -12.49 -21.90
N GLU A 257 -12.50 -12.09 -22.78
CA GLU A 257 -12.48 -10.78 -23.44
C GLU A 257 -13.75 -10.45 -24.23
N VAL A 258 -14.33 -11.43 -24.91
CA VAL A 258 -15.55 -11.22 -25.71
C VAL A 258 -16.72 -10.80 -24.82
N HIS A 259 -16.86 -11.42 -23.64
CA HIS A 259 -17.89 -11.05 -22.67
C HIS A 259 -17.63 -9.68 -22.06
N ALA A 260 -16.37 -9.38 -21.71
CA ALA A 260 -15.97 -8.07 -21.21
C ALA A 260 -16.31 -6.95 -22.21
N VAL A 261 -15.94 -7.12 -23.48
CA VAL A 261 -16.21 -6.12 -24.55
C VAL A 261 -17.71 -5.94 -24.75
N ARG A 262 -18.51 -7.02 -24.70
CA ARG A 262 -19.98 -6.92 -24.82
C ARG A 262 -20.55 -6.11 -23.67
N VAL A 263 -20.19 -6.43 -22.42
CA VAL A 263 -20.68 -5.71 -21.23
C VAL A 263 -20.28 -4.25 -21.30
N LEU A 264 -19.03 -3.94 -21.64
CA LEU A 264 -18.55 -2.57 -21.79
C LEU A 264 -19.34 -1.82 -22.88
N HIS A 265 -19.57 -2.45 -24.03
CA HIS A 265 -20.32 -1.84 -25.13
C HIS A 265 -21.77 -1.51 -24.70
N GLU A 266 -22.50 -2.48 -24.14
CA GLU A 266 -23.88 -2.30 -23.70
C GLU A 266 -24.00 -1.25 -22.58
N ALA A 267 -23.06 -1.25 -21.64
CA ALA A 267 -23.03 -0.26 -20.55
C ALA A 267 -22.72 1.15 -21.08
N LEU A 268 -21.76 1.30 -22.00
CA LEU A 268 -21.42 2.60 -22.59
C LEU A 268 -22.49 3.15 -23.53
N GLN A 269 -23.34 2.30 -24.11
CA GLN A 269 -24.52 2.77 -24.86
C GLN A 269 -25.53 3.47 -23.91
N LYS A 270 -25.69 2.95 -22.68
CA LYS A 270 -26.59 3.51 -21.68
C LYS A 270 -25.96 4.69 -20.94
N GLN A 271 -24.66 4.61 -20.61
CA GLN A 271 -23.91 5.58 -19.81
C GLN A 271 -22.66 6.06 -20.59
N ARG A 272 -22.86 6.89 -21.62
CA ARG A 272 -21.80 7.33 -22.56
C ARG A 272 -20.64 8.08 -21.90
N MET A 273 -20.87 8.69 -20.73
CA MET A 273 -19.92 9.54 -20.03
C MET A 273 -19.52 8.95 -18.65
N SER A 274 -19.55 7.63 -18.48
CA SER A 274 -19.02 6.98 -17.28
C SER A 274 -17.51 6.91 -17.36
N ALA A 275 -16.80 7.63 -16.50
CA ALA A 275 -15.35 7.67 -16.46
C ALA A 275 -14.78 6.28 -16.14
N ASP A 276 -15.37 5.55 -15.21
CA ASP A 276 -14.91 4.20 -14.80
C ASP A 276 -14.96 3.21 -15.96
N LEU A 277 -16.09 3.16 -16.70
CA LEU A 277 -16.21 2.31 -17.89
C LEU A 277 -15.19 2.66 -18.97
N LEU A 278 -14.98 3.95 -19.21
CA LEU A 278 -14.03 4.45 -20.21
C LEU A 278 -12.57 4.16 -19.83
N VAL A 279 -12.24 4.21 -18.52
CA VAL A 279 -10.90 3.83 -18.02
C VAL A 279 -10.69 2.32 -18.16
N VAL A 280 -11.66 1.48 -17.82
CA VAL A 280 -11.55 0.02 -18.02
C VAL A 280 -11.38 -0.31 -19.51
N GLN A 281 -12.16 0.35 -20.38
CA GLN A 281 -12.02 0.20 -21.83
C GLN A 281 -10.64 0.62 -22.31
N ALA A 282 -10.12 1.75 -21.84
CA ALA A 282 -8.80 2.25 -22.23
C ALA A 282 -7.68 1.29 -21.79
N ARG A 283 -7.70 0.80 -20.57
CA ARG A 283 -6.73 -0.19 -20.06
C ARG A 283 -6.76 -1.49 -20.86
N TYR A 284 -7.96 -1.98 -21.20
CA TYR A 284 -8.11 -3.13 -22.08
C TYR A 284 -7.51 -2.87 -23.47
N LEU A 285 -7.76 -1.71 -24.06
CA LEU A 285 -7.19 -1.34 -25.37
C LEU A 285 -5.64 -1.20 -25.31
N VAL A 286 -5.09 -0.71 -24.21
CA VAL A 286 -3.63 -0.68 -23.94
C VAL A 286 -3.07 -2.10 -23.92
N SER A 287 -3.72 -3.04 -23.22
CA SER A 287 -3.27 -4.45 -23.19
C SER A 287 -3.31 -5.13 -24.56
N LYS A 288 -4.09 -4.58 -25.49
CA LYS A 288 -4.15 -5.03 -26.91
C LYS A 288 -3.32 -4.18 -27.85
N GLU A 289 -2.45 -3.33 -27.33
CA GLU A 289 -1.56 -2.43 -28.10
C GLU A 289 -2.32 -1.49 -29.06
N ARG A 290 -3.61 -1.21 -28.77
CA ARG A 290 -4.45 -0.30 -29.56
C ARG A 290 -4.46 1.09 -28.93
N PHE A 291 -3.30 1.72 -28.88
CA PHE A 291 -3.06 2.97 -28.16
C PHE A 291 -3.86 4.16 -28.69
N ASP A 292 -4.11 4.25 -30.01
CA ASP A 292 -4.93 5.31 -30.62
C ASP A 292 -6.38 5.29 -30.10
N LEU A 293 -6.96 4.09 -30.02
CA LEU A 293 -8.31 3.92 -29.52
C LEU A 293 -8.36 4.13 -27.99
N ALA A 294 -7.33 3.68 -27.29
CA ALA A 294 -7.17 3.92 -25.86
C ALA A 294 -7.12 5.42 -25.56
N LEU A 295 -6.34 6.19 -26.35
CA LEU A 295 -6.25 7.64 -26.21
C LEU A 295 -7.60 8.32 -26.38
N THR A 296 -8.40 7.88 -27.36
CA THR A 296 -9.74 8.43 -27.56
C THR A 296 -10.66 8.16 -26.37
N SER A 297 -10.62 6.93 -25.81
CA SER A 297 -11.43 6.54 -24.66
C SER A 297 -11.02 7.28 -23.40
N VAL A 298 -9.73 7.40 -23.12
CA VAL A 298 -9.26 8.05 -21.89
C VAL A 298 -9.42 9.57 -21.93
N LYS A 299 -9.31 10.23 -23.10
CA LYS A 299 -9.66 11.65 -23.23
C LYS A 299 -11.12 11.90 -22.87
N ARG A 300 -12.03 11.02 -23.30
CA ARG A 300 -13.43 11.08 -22.90
C ARG A 300 -13.62 10.87 -21.40
N ALA A 301 -12.84 9.95 -20.78
CA ALA A 301 -12.88 9.72 -19.34
C ALA A 301 -12.45 10.97 -18.54
N VAL A 302 -11.39 11.65 -18.98
CA VAL A 302 -10.94 12.91 -18.37
C VAL A 302 -12.01 14.00 -18.51
N HIS A 303 -12.68 14.10 -19.65
CA HIS A 303 -13.80 15.03 -19.83
C HIS A 303 -14.99 14.71 -18.95
N ALA A 304 -15.24 13.41 -18.69
CA ALA A 304 -16.34 12.96 -17.84
C ALA A 304 -16.10 13.26 -16.35
N SER A 305 -14.86 13.12 -15.88
CA SER A 305 -14.47 13.32 -14.49
C SER A 305 -13.11 14.03 -14.38
N PRO A 306 -13.04 15.35 -14.65
CA PRO A 306 -11.78 16.09 -14.65
C PRO A 306 -11.18 16.28 -13.26
N SER A 307 -11.98 16.13 -12.19
CA SER A 307 -11.56 16.26 -10.79
C SER A 307 -11.03 14.96 -10.19
N GLU A 308 -11.11 13.85 -10.91
CA GLU A 308 -10.62 12.53 -10.44
C GLU A 308 -9.23 12.23 -11.00
N PHE A 309 -8.37 11.67 -10.15
CA PHE A 309 -6.97 11.37 -10.47
C PHE A 309 -6.82 10.25 -11.51
N VAL A 310 -7.62 9.19 -11.37
CA VAL A 310 -7.47 7.95 -12.15
C VAL A 310 -7.56 8.16 -13.67
N PRO A 311 -8.50 8.96 -14.22
CA PRO A 311 -8.52 9.25 -15.66
C PRO A 311 -7.26 9.96 -16.17
N TRP A 312 -6.72 10.91 -15.39
CA TRP A 312 -5.53 11.67 -15.78
C TRP A 312 -4.26 10.82 -15.78
N ILE A 313 -4.08 9.97 -14.76
CA ILE A 313 -2.93 9.08 -14.71
C ILE A 313 -2.97 8.05 -15.84
N CYS A 314 -4.17 7.51 -16.15
CA CYS A 314 -4.37 6.62 -17.28
C CYS A 314 -4.08 7.34 -18.63
N LEU A 315 -4.41 8.64 -18.76
CA LEU A 315 -4.05 9.44 -19.93
C LEU A 315 -2.53 9.57 -20.08
N ALA A 316 -1.81 9.84 -19.00
CA ALA A 316 -0.36 9.90 -18.99
C ALA A 316 0.27 8.54 -19.36
N GLU A 317 -0.26 7.42 -18.85
CA GLU A 317 0.16 6.06 -19.20
C GLU A 317 0.00 5.79 -20.70
N VAL A 318 -1.14 6.17 -21.31
CA VAL A 318 -1.39 5.99 -22.75
C VAL A 318 -0.43 6.82 -23.60
N TYR A 319 -0.16 8.09 -23.23
CA TYR A 319 0.83 8.91 -23.92
C TYR A 319 2.24 8.31 -23.82
N LEU A 320 2.57 7.69 -22.70
CA LEU A 320 3.83 7.01 -22.46
C LEU A 320 4.04 5.79 -23.38
N HIS A 321 2.95 5.06 -23.68
CA HIS A 321 2.95 3.98 -24.67
C HIS A 321 3.05 4.48 -26.11
N LEU A 322 2.55 5.69 -26.39
CA LEU A 322 2.69 6.37 -27.70
C LEU A 322 4.04 7.08 -27.85
N GLU A 323 4.90 7.06 -26.81
CA GLU A 323 6.18 7.79 -26.76
C GLU A 323 6.03 9.32 -26.90
N ASP A 324 4.83 9.85 -26.62
CA ASP A 324 4.54 11.28 -26.58
C ASP A 324 4.79 11.83 -25.16
N PHE A 325 6.07 12.07 -24.85
CA PHE A 325 6.49 12.49 -23.52
C PHE A 325 6.06 13.91 -23.17
N ASP A 326 5.93 14.79 -24.17
CA ASP A 326 5.44 16.17 -24.00
C ASP A 326 4.01 16.15 -23.47
N SER A 327 3.12 15.42 -24.13
CA SER A 327 1.73 15.26 -23.70
C SER A 327 1.60 14.48 -22.40
N ALA A 328 2.47 13.50 -22.14
CA ALA A 328 2.49 12.77 -20.88
C ALA A 328 2.80 13.70 -19.70
N LEU A 329 3.82 14.57 -19.80
CA LEU A 329 4.15 15.55 -18.76
C LEU A 329 3.03 16.58 -18.57
N LEU A 330 2.37 17.03 -19.65
CA LEU A 330 1.19 17.92 -19.55
C LEU A 330 0.02 17.25 -18.83
N ALA A 331 -0.24 15.96 -19.10
CA ALA A 331 -1.27 15.20 -18.42
C ALA A 331 -0.93 15.02 -16.93
N LEU A 332 0.32 14.70 -16.59
CA LEU A 332 0.79 14.62 -15.20
C LEU A 332 0.61 15.95 -14.48
N ASN A 333 1.03 17.08 -15.08
CA ASN A 333 0.88 18.41 -14.48
C ASN A 333 -0.60 18.80 -14.21
N SER A 334 -1.52 18.19 -14.96
CA SER A 334 -2.96 18.44 -14.82
C SER A 334 -3.65 17.49 -13.84
N CYS A 335 -2.93 16.51 -13.27
CA CYS A 335 -3.50 15.58 -12.31
C CYS A 335 -3.98 16.29 -11.05
N PRO A 336 -5.22 16.05 -10.59
CA PRO A 336 -5.67 16.52 -9.28
C PRO A 336 -4.95 15.71 -8.19
N MET A 337 -4.22 16.40 -7.32
CA MET A 337 -3.42 15.81 -6.28
C MET A 337 -4.11 15.85 -4.93
N TYR A 338 -4.05 14.74 -4.19
CA TYR A 338 -4.67 14.63 -2.87
C TYR A 338 -3.61 14.37 -1.81
N THR A 339 -3.76 15.02 -0.65
CA THR A 339 -2.89 14.77 0.50
C THR A 339 -3.25 13.42 1.10
N TYR A 340 -2.28 12.54 1.19
CA TYR A 340 -2.43 11.29 1.92
C TYR A 340 -2.13 11.54 3.40
N TYR A 341 -3.08 11.22 4.25
CA TYR A 341 -2.87 11.18 5.70
C TYR A 341 -2.62 9.72 6.08
N GLU A 342 -1.50 9.46 6.76
CA GLU A 342 -1.27 8.13 7.32
C GLU A 342 -2.45 7.75 8.22
N ARG A 343 -2.81 6.46 8.19
CA ARG A 343 -3.82 5.93 9.08
C ARG A 343 -3.34 6.10 10.51
N ASP A 344 -4.09 6.86 11.28
CA ASP A 344 -3.75 7.13 12.65
C ASP A 344 -3.79 5.85 13.47
N VAL A 345 -2.64 5.44 13.94
CA VAL A 345 -2.54 4.49 15.03
C VAL A 345 -3.02 5.23 16.28
N TYR A 346 -4.13 4.80 16.86
CA TYR A 346 -4.58 5.43 18.11
C TYR A 346 -3.48 5.34 19.18
N PRO A 347 -3.29 6.40 19.98
CA PRO A 347 -2.24 6.43 20.99
C PRO A 347 -2.46 5.34 22.02
N ILE A 348 -1.55 4.35 22.03
CA ILE A 348 -1.54 3.28 23.01
C ILE A 348 -0.55 3.67 24.11
N PRO A 349 -0.93 3.60 25.39
CA PRO A 349 0.00 3.83 26.47
C PRO A 349 1.22 2.90 26.36
N PRO A 350 2.43 3.38 26.64
CA PRO A 350 3.62 2.53 26.56
C PRO A 350 3.51 1.38 27.56
N PRO A 351 3.70 0.12 27.12
CA PRO A 351 3.58 -1.03 28.02
C PRO A 351 4.76 -1.08 28.99
N THR A 352 4.48 -1.51 30.23
CA THR A 352 5.54 -1.74 31.22
C THR A 352 6.52 -2.82 30.78
N LYS A 353 6.01 -3.85 30.08
CA LYS A 353 6.80 -4.95 29.55
C LYS A 353 6.13 -5.54 28.30
N ALA A 354 6.93 -5.82 27.28
CA ALA A 354 6.53 -6.59 26.11
C ALA A 354 7.03 -8.04 26.25
N HIS A 355 6.15 -9.00 25.95
CA HIS A 355 6.49 -10.42 25.87
C HIS A 355 6.26 -10.89 24.44
N LEU A 356 7.35 -11.23 23.76
CA LEU A 356 7.36 -11.66 22.37
C LEU A 356 8.03 -13.03 22.28
N PRO A 357 7.29 -14.12 22.59
CA PRO A 357 7.85 -15.46 22.58
C PRO A 357 8.25 -15.90 21.17
N LEU A 358 9.20 -16.82 21.09
CA LEU A 358 9.52 -17.49 19.85
C LEU A 358 8.51 -18.60 19.58
N PRO A 359 8.06 -18.78 18.32
CA PRO A 359 7.27 -19.93 17.94
C PRO A 359 7.99 -21.24 18.28
N VAL A 360 7.24 -22.25 18.72
CA VAL A 360 7.80 -23.55 19.06
C VAL A 360 8.45 -24.20 17.83
N GLY A 361 9.70 -24.67 17.96
CA GLY A 361 10.45 -25.30 16.88
C GLY A 361 11.12 -24.32 15.90
N PHE A 362 11.06 -23.02 16.18
CA PHE A 362 11.71 -22.01 15.32
C PHE A 362 13.23 -22.26 15.23
N PRO A 363 13.83 -22.28 14.02
CA PRO A 363 15.26 -22.54 13.83
C PRO A 363 16.11 -21.44 14.50
N LYS A 364 17.01 -21.82 15.40
CA LYS A 364 17.87 -20.87 16.12
C LYS A 364 18.91 -20.19 15.23
N GLU A 365 19.38 -20.88 14.22
CA GLU A 365 20.39 -20.38 13.28
C GLU A 365 19.89 -19.16 12.48
N GLU A 366 18.60 -19.11 12.18
CA GLU A 366 17.98 -17.97 11.50
C GLU A 366 17.83 -16.72 12.41
N LEU A 367 17.94 -16.89 13.72
CA LEU A 367 17.89 -15.80 14.70
C LEU A 367 19.18 -15.00 14.78
N GLU A 368 20.33 -15.59 14.51
CA GLU A 368 21.62 -14.92 14.64
C GLU A 368 21.77 -13.79 13.62
N GLY A 369 21.12 -13.90 12.45
CA GLY A 369 21.01 -12.83 11.44
C GLY A 369 20.00 -11.72 11.75
N GLU A 370 18.98 -11.99 12.59
CA GLU A 370 17.90 -11.05 12.94
C GLU A 370 18.13 -10.32 14.29
N ASN A 371 19.17 -10.67 15.04
CA ASN A 371 19.40 -10.11 16.36
C ASN A 371 19.54 -8.57 16.31
N GLY A 372 18.57 -7.91 16.93
CA GLY A 372 18.38 -6.46 16.95
C GLY A 372 19.57 -5.62 17.45
N ASN A 373 20.59 -6.24 18.04
CA ASN A 373 21.84 -5.58 18.41
C ASN A 373 22.65 -5.14 17.16
N GLY A 374 22.60 -5.90 16.06
CA GLY A 374 23.22 -5.51 14.80
C GLY A 374 22.52 -4.35 14.13
N ARG A 375 21.18 -4.26 14.24
CA ARG A 375 20.39 -3.21 13.60
C ARG A 375 20.51 -1.87 14.34
N ALA A 376 20.52 -1.86 15.66
CA ALA A 376 20.73 -0.65 16.45
C ALA A 376 22.14 -0.06 16.27
N ALA A 377 23.17 -0.91 16.24
CA ALA A 377 24.54 -0.49 16.00
C ALA A 377 24.82 -0.10 14.54
N SER A 378 24.05 -0.63 13.56
CA SER A 378 24.23 -0.29 12.14
C SER A 378 23.49 0.98 11.72
N VAL A 379 22.42 1.39 12.43
CA VAL A 379 21.71 2.65 12.15
C VAL A 379 22.62 3.87 12.38
N ASP A 380 23.51 3.81 13.38
CA ASP A 380 24.47 4.88 13.66
C ASP A 380 25.59 4.98 12.59
N LEU A 381 25.70 3.99 11.69
CA LEU A 381 26.72 3.92 10.64
C LEU A 381 26.17 4.25 9.24
N ILE A 382 24.89 4.58 9.11
CA ILE A 382 24.30 4.96 7.82
C ILE A 382 24.66 6.40 7.50
N ASP A 383 25.06 6.65 6.25
CA ASP A 383 25.21 8.01 5.74
C ASP A 383 23.89 8.79 5.95
N PRO A 384 23.91 9.90 6.71
CA PRO A 384 22.70 10.69 6.98
C PRO A 384 21.98 11.18 5.73
N TYR A 385 22.71 11.30 4.62
CA TYR A 385 22.15 11.68 3.33
C TYR A 385 21.26 10.58 2.75
N LEU A 386 21.74 9.33 2.78
CA LEU A 386 20.96 8.16 2.33
C LEU A 386 19.70 7.95 3.20
N ALA A 387 19.83 8.15 4.51
CA ALA A 387 18.72 7.97 5.44
C ALA A 387 17.59 9.00 5.27
N ARG A 388 17.87 10.15 4.63
CA ARG A 388 16.92 11.26 4.46
C ARG A 388 16.33 11.38 3.06
N LEU A 389 16.54 10.40 2.20
CA LEU A 389 15.95 10.42 0.86
C LEU A 389 14.41 10.59 0.95
N PRO A 390 13.84 11.55 0.19
CA PRO A 390 12.40 11.84 0.28
C PRO A 390 11.53 10.82 -0.45
N SER A 391 12.04 10.15 -1.47
CA SER A 391 11.29 9.23 -2.33
C SER A 391 10.61 8.07 -1.58
N PRO A 392 11.22 7.43 -0.55
CA PRO A 392 10.53 6.36 0.19
C PRO A 392 9.32 6.83 1.01
N SER A 393 9.19 8.14 1.24
CA SER A 393 8.07 8.72 2.00
C SER A 393 6.86 9.07 1.13
N LEU A 394 6.99 9.03 -0.20
CA LEU A 394 5.89 9.33 -1.12
C LEU A 394 4.75 8.31 -0.98
N ARG A 395 3.50 8.79 -0.99
CA ARG A 395 2.28 7.99 -0.84
C ARG A 395 1.19 8.47 -1.79
N GLY A 396 0.21 7.58 -2.05
CA GLY A 396 -0.99 7.90 -2.83
C GLY A 396 -0.68 8.45 -4.22
N THR A 397 -1.34 9.54 -4.58
CA THR A 397 -1.21 10.16 -5.91
C THR A 397 0.22 10.61 -6.20
N PHE A 398 0.96 11.12 -5.21
CA PHE A 398 2.36 11.53 -5.37
C PHE A 398 3.27 10.35 -5.72
N ALA A 399 3.09 9.20 -5.05
CA ALA A 399 3.85 8.00 -5.36
C ALA A 399 3.58 7.51 -6.79
N LYS A 400 2.31 7.55 -7.25
CA LYS A 400 1.93 7.14 -8.60
C LYS A 400 2.50 8.04 -9.69
N VAL A 401 2.46 9.36 -9.51
CA VAL A 401 3.09 10.30 -10.45
C VAL A 401 4.60 10.11 -10.46
N TYR A 402 5.22 9.91 -9.30
CA TYR A 402 6.66 9.66 -9.21
C TYR A 402 7.07 8.37 -9.95
N GLU A 403 6.29 7.29 -9.83
CA GLU A 403 6.50 6.04 -10.55
C GLU A 403 6.51 6.25 -12.08
N LEU A 404 5.58 7.07 -12.61
CA LEU A 404 5.58 7.40 -14.04
C LEU A 404 6.74 8.33 -14.43
N LEU A 405 7.14 9.28 -13.59
CA LEU A 405 8.31 10.12 -13.85
C LEU A 405 9.60 9.30 -13.92
N THR A 406 9.78 8.34 -13.01
CA THR A 406 10.95 7.43 -13.05
C THR A 406 10.92 6.55 -14.30
N LEU A 407 9.74 6.09 -14.73
CA LEU A 407 9.58 5.32 -15.95
C LEU A 407 9.89 6.15 -17.21
N ILE A 408 9.45 7.40 -17.28
CA ILE A 408 9.82 8.32 -18.37
C ILE A 408 11.34 8.51 -18.38
N CYS A 409 11.91 8.83 -17.23
CA CYS A 409 13.37 9.04 -17.09
C CYS A 409 14.17 7.79 -17.51
N SER A 410 13.69 6.59 -17.19
CA SER A 410 14.36 5.33 -17.59
C SER A 410 14.35 5.11 -19.11
N LYS A 411 13.33 5.63 -19.83
CA LYS A 411 13.21 5.50 -21.30
C LYS A 411 14.05 6.53 -22.07
N ILE A 412 14.04 7.79 -21.64
CA ILE A 412 14.65 8.89 -22.42
C ILE A 412 15.93 9.46 -21.77
N GLY A 413 16.20 9.14 -20.51
CA GLY A 413 17.29 9.72 -19.75
C GLY A 413 16.96 11.08 -19.14
N TRP A 414 17.78 11.48 -18.15
CA TRP A 414 17.56 12.70 -17.38
C TRP A 414 17.70 13.99 -18.20
N ASP A 415 18.72 14.10 -19.05
CA ASP A 415 18.98 15.31 -19.82
C ASP A 415 17.84 15.60 -20.81
N GLU A 416 17.33 14.57 -21.48
CA GLU A 416 16.23 14.70 -22.40
C GLU A 416 14.92 15.02 -21.65
N LEU A 417 14.70 14.43 -20.48
CA LEU A 417 13.55 14.75 -19.62
C LEU A 417 13.57 16.23 -19.23
N LEU A 418 14.73 16.79 -18.86
CA LEU A 418 14.87 18.21 -18.56
C LEU A 418 14.64 19.09 -19.79
N ARG A 419 15.12 18.66 -20.97
CA ARG A 419 14.87 19.36 -22.23
C ARG A 419 13.38 19.45 -22.52
N ILE A 420 12.65 18.34 -22.41
CA ILE A 420 11.20 18.28 -22.60
C ILE A 420 10.50 19.15 -21.52
N ARG A 421 10.89 19.02 -20.25
CA ARG A 421 10.36 19.88 -19.19
C ARG A 421 10.48 21.36 -19.54
N SER A 422 11.63 21.80 -20.02
CA SER A 422 11.87 23.21 -20.36
C SER A 422 11.12 23.65 -21.64
N SER A 423 10.80 22.72 -22.57
CA SER A 423 10.01 23.01 -23.75
C SER A 423 8.52 23.18 -23.43
N VAL A 424 8.00 22.41 -22.47
CA VAL A 424 6.57 22.31 -22.16
C VAL A 424 6.15 23.26 -21.05
N PHE A 425 7.03 23.55 -20.07
CA PHE A 425 6.69 24.33 -18.88
C PHE A 425 7.44 25.65 -18.78
N VAL A 426 6.78 26.62 -18.12
CA VAL A 426 7.38 27.81 -17.54
C VAL A 426 7.44 27.62 -16.02
N MET A 427 8.59 27.95 -15.43
CA MET A 427 8.73 27.88 -13.99
C MET A 427 8.11 29.08 -13.31
N GLU A 428 7.67 28.92 -12.05
CA GLU A 428 6.97 29.98 -11.32
C GLU A 428 7.81 31.28 -11.22
N GLU A 429 9.13 31.15 -11.06
CA GLU A 429 10.04 32.29 -11.00
C GLU A 429 10.13 33.05 -12.32
N GLU A 430 10.19 32.33 -13.43
CA GLU A 430 10.17 32.91 -14.78
C GLU A 430 8.83 33.60 -15.06
N TYR A 431 7.72 32.98 -14.67
CA TYR A 431 6.39 33.52 -14.81
C TYR A 431 6.19 34.81 -14.00
N ARG A 432 6.71 34.88 -12.77
CA ARG A 432 6.71 36.08 -11.93
C ARG A 432 7.51 37.22 -12.56
N SER A 433 8.73 36.92 -13.02
CA SER A 433 9.61 37.90 -13.64
C SER A 433 8.99 38.51 -14.93
N LEU A 434 8.25 37.71 -15.70
CA LEU A 434 7.54 38.16 -16.89
C LEU A 434 6.32 39.06 -16.55
N ASN A 435 5.58 38.72 -15.49
CA ASN A 435 4.46 39.54 -15.03
C ASN A 435 4.92 40.86 -14.38
N ASP A 436 6.05 40.88 -13.69
CA ASP A 436 6.61 42.12 -13.13
C ASP A 436 7.16 43.05 -14.22
N ASN A 437 7.71 42.50 -15.30
CA ASN A 437 8.15 43.24 -16.46
C ASN A 437 6.99 43.72 -17.36
N SER A 438 5.80 43.16 -17.21
CA SER A 438 4.60 43.55 -17.96
C SER A 438 3.73 44.61 -17.25
N LYS A 439 4.04 45.00 -16.01
CA LYS A 439 3.37 46.12 -15.32
C LYS A 439 3.98 47.39 -15.79
N PRO A 440 3.20 48.35 -16.37
CA PRO A 440 3.71 49.68 -16.71
C PRO A 440 4.19 50.39 -15.44
N ASN A 441 5.40 50.86 -15.48
CA ASN A 441 6.04 51.64 -14.43
C ASN A 441 5.12 52.80 -14.00
N PRO A 442 4.68 52.94 -12.73
CA PRO A 442 3.78 54.04 -12.31
C PRO A 442 4.50 55.37 -12.07
N GLU A 443 5.77 55.52 -12.47
CA GLU A 443 6.54 56.75 -12.31
C GLU A 443 6.67 57.50 -13.64
N THR A 444 5.59 58.13 -14.14
CA THR A 444 5.63 59.35 -14.96
C THR A 444 4.23 59.89 -15.11
N LYS A 445 3.72 60.53 -14.09
CA LYS A 445 2.67 61.53 -14.15
C LYS A 445 3.07 62.66 -13.21
N GLU A 446 3.70 63.65 -13.81
CA GLU A 446 3.62 65.05 -13.43
C GLU A 446 4.36 65.84 -14.51
N ASP A 447 3.66 66.51 -15.36
CA ASP A 447 3.67 67.89 -15.67
C ASP A 447 3.02 68.17 -17.01
N VAL A 448 1.79 68.66 -16.93
CA VAL A 448 1.07 69.31 -18.01
C VAL A 448 1.44 70.75 -17.96
N ILE A 449 2.07 71.33 -19.01
CA ILE A 449 1.90 72.72 -19.39
C ILE A 449 2.08 72.86 -20.91
N THR A 450 0.96 73.20 -21.53
CA THR A 450 0.65 74.01 -22.74
C THR A 450 1.80 74.52 -23.63
N GLY A 451 1.60 74.38 -24.94
CA GLY A 451 2.26 75.19 -25.99
C GLY A 451 2.20 74.55 -27.37
N GLU A 452 1.36 75.12 -28.20
CA GLU A 452 1.16 74.88 -29.66
C GLU A 452 2.31 75.32 -30.53
N PRO A 453 2.24 75.17 -31.87
CA PRO A 453 3.24 74.43 -32.66
C PRO A 453 4.07 75.35 -33.58
N SER A 454 5.19 74.86 -34.03
CA SER A 454 5.80 75.40 -35.25
C SER A 454 6.70 74.42 -36.01
N VAL A 455 6.39 74.31 -37.24
CA VAL A 455 7.00 73.81 -38.43
C VAL A 455 8.46 74.26 -38.57
N ASN A 456 9.45 73.39 -38.90
CA ASN A 456 10.22 73.30 -40.13
C ASN A 456 11.46 72.41 -40.08
N LYS A 457 11.47 71.60 -41.09
CA LYS A 457 12.53 71.34 -42.10
C LYS A 457 13.99 71.04 -41.72
N GLN A 458 14.35 69.92 -42.24
CA GLN A 458 15.51 69.58 -43.13
C GLN A 458 16.90 69.43 -42.53
N ASP A 459 17.42 68.31 -42.92
CA ASP A 459 18.71 67.96 -43.48
C ASP A 459 19.75 67.32 -42.56
N GLY A 460 20.13 66.14 -43.01
CA GLY A 460 21.56 65.84 -43.16
C GLY A 460 22.15 64.70 -42.39
N ASN A 461 22.17 63.56 -43.05
CA ASN A 461 23.33 62.66 -43.23
C ASN A 461 24.00 61.91 -42.05
N GLU A 462 24.01 60.63 -42.38
CA GLU A 462 25.11 59.65 -42.25
C GLU A 462 25.39 58.92 -40.91
N SER A 463 25.15 57.62 -41.09
CA SER A 463 26.01 56.51 -40.65
C SER A 463 26.25 56.23 -39.16
N HIS A 464 25.68 55.18 -38.70
CA HIS A 464 26.43 53.96 -38.30
C HIS A 464 25.48 52.80 -38.04
N LEU A 465 25.70 51.75 -38.79
CA LEU A 465 25.25 50.36 -38.50
C LEU A 465 25.69 50.01 -37.10
N ASP A 466 24.75 49.55 -36.29
CA ASP A 466 24.96 48.35 -35.45
C ASP A 466 23.69 47.89 -34.75
N LYS A 467 23.35 46.65 -35.09
CA LYS A 467 22.56 45.65 -34.36
C LYS A 467 21.02 45.78 -34.19
N PRO A 468 20.28 45.04 -34.98
CA PRO A 468 18.94 44.59 -34.65
C PRO A 468 18.88 43.10 -34.23
N GLU A 469 19.92 42.52 -33.57
CA GLU A 469 19.86 41.15 -33.14
C GLU A 469 19.29 40.95 -31.70
N ALA A 470 19.31 41.95 -30.86
CA ALA A 470 18.84 41.79 -29.46
C ALA A 470 17.32 41.96 -29.29
N ILE A 471 16.62 42.60 -30.25
CA ILE A 471 15.17 42.82 -30.16
C ILE A 471 14.37 41.65 -30.75
N MET A 472 14.93 40.88 -31.70
CA MET A 472 14.28 39.68 -32.24
C MET A 472 14.37 38.49 -31.31
N SER A 473 15.39 38.39 -30.47
CA SER A 473 15.52 37.32 -29.49
C SER A 473 14.54 37.44 -28.31
N SER A 474 14.25 38.65 -27.88
CA SER A 474 13.29 38.89 -26.79
C SER A 474 11.83 38.69 -27.23
N SER A 475 11.49 39.03 -28.47
CA SER A 475 10.15 38.81 -29.01
C SER A 475 9.87 37.35 -29.34
N ALA A 476 10.86 36.60 -29.82
CA ALA A 476 10.77 35.16 -30.08
C ALA A 476 10.72 34.36 -28.76
N GLN A 477 11.46 34.76 -27.73
CA GLN A 477 11.38 34.19 -26.39
C GLN A 477 10.02 34.46 -25.74
N ASN A 478 9.46 35.65 -25.85
CA ASN A 478 8.12 36.01 -25.34
C ASN A 478 7.00 35.25 -26.07
N LEU A 479 7.10 35.01 -27.39
CA LEU A 479 6.13 34.20 -28.13
C LEU A 479 6.19 32.72 -27.75
N ASN A 480 7.36 32.16 -27.45
CA ASN A 480 7.52 30.79 -26.97
C ASN A 480 6.96 30.58 -25.54
N VAL A 481 7.03 31.60 -24.69
CA VAL A 481 6.52 31.53 -23.32
C VAL A 481 4.99 31.53 -23.27
N HIS A 482 4.31 32.23 -24.19
CA HIS A 482 2.83 32.23 -24.26
C HIS A 482 2.21 30.86 -24.59
N ASN A 483 2.95 29.94 -25.18
CA ASN A 483 2.49 28.60 -25.52
C ASN A 483 2.83 27.55 -24.43
N LYS A 484 3.65 27.88 -23.45
CA LYS A 484 4.04 26.97 -22.37
C LYS A 484 3.04 27.06 -21.23
N ARG A 485 2.87 25.94 -20.51
CA ARG A 485 2.04 25.89 -19.28
C ARG A 485 2.88 26.14 -18.03
N LEU A 486 2.27 26.70 -17.01
CA LEU A 486 2.90 26.84 -15.71
C LEU A 486 3.11 25.42 -15.10
N CYS A 487 4.33 25.13 -14.64
CA CYS A 487 4.61 23.92 -13.90
C CYS A 487 4.02 24.04 -12.49
N GLU A 488 3.22 23.06 -12.10
CA GLU A 488 2.69 22.98 -10.73
C GLU A 488 3.84 22.72 -9.74
N ARG A 489 3.84 23.42 -8.61
CA ARG A 489 4.90 23.30 -7.59
C ARG A 489 5.13 21.88 -7.10
N TRP A 490 4.06 21.13 -6.98
CA TRP A 490 4.16 19.74 -6.52
C TRP A 490 4.89 18.86 -7.54
N LEU A 491 4.68 19.10 -8.85
CA LEU A 491 5.39 18.38 -9.91
C LEU A 491 6.86 18.77 -9.94
N ASP A 492 7.15 20.05 -9.78
CA ASP A 492 8.54 20.55 -9.68
C ASP A 492 9.28 19.92 -8.49
N ASN A 493 8.63 19.82 -7.33
CA ASN A 493 9.18 19.11 -6.18
C ASN A 493 9.46 17.62 -6.50
N LEU A 494 8.62 16.93 -7.27
CA LEU A 494 8.87 15.55 -7.67
C LEU A 494 10.06 15.42 -8.62
N PHE A 495 10.31 16.40 -9.50
CA PHE A 495 11.55 16.46 -10.28
C PHE A 495 12.78 16.58 -9.37
N MET A 496 12.70 17.37 -8.29
CA MET A 496 13.79 17.45 -7.31
C MET A 496 13.99 16.13 -6.57
N VAL A 497 12.91 15.44 -6.19
CA VAL A 497 13.00 14.10 -5.58
C VAL A 497 13.67 13.10 -6.54
N LEU A 498 13.30 13.14 -7.82
CA LEU A 498 13.92 12.30 -8.85
C LEU A 498 15.42 12.61 -9.02
N TYR A 499 15.77 13.89 -9.04
CA TYR A 499 17.17 14.31 -9.10
C TYR A 499 17.99 13.77 -7.92
N GLU A 500 17.45 13.78 -6.70
CA GLU A 500 18.14 13.24 -5.53
C GLU A 500 18.36 11.71 -5.64
N ASP A 501 17.37 10.95 -6.08
CA ASP A 501 17.54 9.52 -6.31
C ASP A 501 18.59 9.24 -7.42
N LEU A 502 18.55 9.97 -8.55
CA LEU A 502 19.51 9.84 -9.65
C LEU A 502 20.93 10.23 -9.21
N ARG A 503 21.06 11.28 -8.41
CA ARG A 503 22.35 11.73 -7.85
C ARG A 503 22.98 10.64 -6.98
N VAL A 504 22.19 10.06 -6.05
CA VAL A 504 22.65 8.96 -5.19
C VAL A 504 23.08 7.77 -6.04
N PHE A 505 22.27 7.38 -7.01
CA PHE A 505 22.58 6.26 -7.90
C PHE A 505 23.86 6.50 -8.69
N THR A 506 24.02 7.69 -9.28
CA THR A 506 25.19 8.04 -10.10
C THR A 506 26.49 8.06 -9.26
N ILE A 507 26.46 8.68 -8.08
CA ILE A 507 27.60 8.69 -7.16
C ILE A 507 27.99 7.28 -6.76
N TRP A 508 27.01 6.47 -6.33
CA TRP A 508 27.26 5.09 -5.97
C TRP A 508 27.88 4.29 -7.11
N ARG A 509 27.35 4.36 -8.33
CA ARG A 509 27.89 3.62 -9.49
C ARG A 509 29.29 4.08 -9.86
N ALA A 510 29.57 5.38 -9.81
CA ALA A 510 30.91 5.93 -10.04
C ALA A 510 31.92 5.41 -9.00
N GLU A 511 31.60 5.50 -7.71
CA GLU A 511 32.42 4.97 -6.64
C GLU A 511 32.65 3.46 -6.78
N TYR A 512 31.58 2.69 -6.96
CA TYR A 512 31.63 1.24 -7.10
C TYR A 512 32.54 0.81 -8.26
N THR A 513 32.38 1.46 -9.43
CA THR A 513 33.19 1.18 -10.62
C THR A 513 34.66 1.55 -10.38
N HIS A 514 34.93 2.68 -9.71
CA HIS A 514 36.27 3.09 -9.38
C HIS A 514 37.00 2.11 -8.45
N PHE A 515 36.34 1.70 -7.34
CA PHE A 515 36.90 0.70 -6.42
C PHE A 515 37.15 -0.64 -7.11
N ARG A 516 36.20 -1.10 -7.95
CA ARG A 516 36.33 -2.34 -8.72
C ARG A 516 37.49 -2.29 -9.71
N SER A 517 37.71 -1.15 -10.38
CA SER A 517 38.82 -0.98 -11.34
C SER A 517 40.18 -1.04 -10.67
N GLN A 518 40.28 -0.66 -9.38
CA GLN A 518 41.48 -0.74 -8.58
C GLN A 518 41.67 -2.07 -7.84
N GLY A 519 40.72 -3.01 -7.98
CA GLY A 519 40.75 -4.26 -7.24
C GLY A 519 40.49 -4.08 -5.72
N LEU A 520 39.93 -2.96 -5.31
CA LEU A 520 39.59 -2.66 -3.92
C LEU A 520 38.17 -3.12 -3.61
N VAL A 521 37.96 -3.51 -2.34
CA VAL A 521 36.62 -3.89 -1.86
C VAL A 521 35.83 -2.63 -1.52
N TYR A 522 34.71 -2.44 -2.18
CA TYR A 522 33.76 -1.37 -1.86
C TYR A 522 32.92 -1.78 -0.65
N ARG A 523 33.14 -1.09 0.48
CA ARG A 523 32.47 -1.43 1.74
C ARG A 523 31.38 -0.43 2.07
N LYS A 524 30.16 -0.93 2.21
CA LYS A 524 29.00 -0.20 2.74
C LYS A 524 28.34 -1.06 3.82
N SER A 525 27.60 -0.43 4.72
CA SER A 525 26.80 -1.17 5.71
C SER A 525 25.65 -1.92 5.03
N PRO A 526 25.14 -3.03 5.60
CA PRO A 526 24.00 -3.76 5.02
C PRO A 526 22.77 -2.89 4.84
N MET A 527 22.53 -1.92 5.72
CA MET A 527 21.42 -0.96 5.60
C MET A 527 21.61 0.01 4.44
N GLU A 528 22.85 0.47 4.19
CA GLU A 528 23.14 1.30 3.02
C GLU A 528 22.92 0.52 1.73
N TRP A 529 23.32 -0.75 1.67
CA TRP A 529 23.06 -1.64 0.54
C TRP A 529 21.54 -1.83 0.29
N GLU A 530 20.73 -1.97 1.36
CA GLU A 530 19.27 -2.02 1.25
C GLU A 530 18.71 -0.76 0.59
N ILE A 531 19.14 0.42 1.05
CA ILE A 531 18.70 1.73 0.52
C ILE A 531 19.14 1.90 -0.95
N LEU A 532 20.39 1.58 -1.28
CA LEU A 532 20.90 1.67 -2.65
C LEU A 532 20.17 0.72 -3.60
N GLY A 533 19.87 -0.49 -3.15
CA GLY A 533 19.05 -1.44 -3.90
C GLY A 533 17.62 -0.92 -4.15
N GLU A 534 16.99 -0.29 -3.16
CA GLU A 534 15.68 0.34 -3.33
C GLU A 534 15.74 1.53 -4.30
N VAL A 535 16.80 2.36 -4.27
CA VAL A 535 16.99 3.46 -5.23
C VAL A 535 17.13 2.91 -6.65
N ALA A 536 18.01 1.92 -6.85
CA ALA A 536 18.19 1.30 -8.16
C ALA A 536 16.88 0.68 -8.70
N PHE A 537 16.12 0.00 -7.84
CA PHE A 537 14.85 -0.61 -8.23
C PHE A 537 13.81 0.44 -8.64
N ARG A 538 13.67 1.55 -7.89
CA ARG A 538 12.77 2.65 -8.23
C ARG A 538 13.15 3.35 -9.55
N LEU A 539 14.45 3.42 -9.85
CA LEU A 539 14.96 3.98 -11.10
C LEU A 539 14.98 2.97 -12.27
N HIS A 540 14.39 1.79 -12.10
CA HIS A 540 14.32 0.70 -13.08
C HIS A 540 15.68 0.08 -13.47
N HIS A 541 16.72 0.25 -12.64
CA HIS A 541 18.03 -0.38 -12.80
C HIS A 541 18.06 -1.75 -12.07
N ARG A 542 17.47 -2.77 -12.70
CA ARG A 542 17.22 -4.10 -12.08
C ARG A 542 18.49 -4.83 -11.71
N VAL A 543 19.51 -4.81 -12.59
CA VAL A 543 20.78 -5.54 -12.37
C VAL A 543 21.49 -4.99 -11.15
N GLU A 544 21.59 -3.68 -11.05
CA GLU A 544 22.20 -2.98 -9.93
C GLU A 544 21.42 -3.16 -8.62
N ALA A 545 20.09 -3.20 -8.72
CA ALA A 545 19.23 -3.49 -7.58
C ALA A 545 19.50 -4.89 -7.01
N VAL A 546 19.60 -5.90 -7.87
CA VAL A 546 19.93 -7.28 -7.46
C VAL A 546 21.33 -7.35 -6.86
N GLU A 547 22.34 -6.69 -7.46
CA GLU A 547 23.69 -6.63 -6.89
C GLU A 547 23.70 -6.06 -5.46
N ALA A 548 22.99 -4.95 -5.25
CA ALA A 548 22.90 -4.30 -3.94
C ALA A 548 22.14 -5.15 -2.91
N PHE A 549 21.00 -5.76 -3.30
CA PHE A 549 20.25 -6.62 -2.40
C PHE A 549 21.02 -7.90 -2.03
N CYS A 550 21.77 -8.51 -2.96
CA CYS A 550 22.63 -9.62 -2.66
C CYS A 550 23.70 -9.24 -1.63
N ALA A 551 24.39 -8.11 -1.82
CA ALA A 551 25.37 -7.61 -0.86
C ALA A 551 24.77 -7.29 0.53
N CYS A 552 23.52 -6.81 0.58
CA CYS A 552 22.78 -6.63 1.83
C CYS A 552 22.51 -7.97 2.52
N LEU A 553 21.97 -8.95 1.76
CA LEU A 553 21.49 -10.22 2.27
C LEU A 553 22.61 -11.21 2.66
N GLU A 554 23.83 -11.01 2.15
CA GLU A 554 25.02 -11.74 2.60
C GLU A 554 25.36 -11.47 4.07
N ASN A 555 25.04 -10.28 4.57
CA ASN A 555 25.47 -9.83 5.89
C ASN A 555 24.30 -9.63 6.88
N MET A 556 23.07 -9.43 6.39
CA MET A 556 21.92 -9.14 7.25
C MET A 556 20.62 -9.64 6.59
N PHE A 557 19.71 -10.19 7.39
CA PHE A 557 18.35 -10.42 6.91
C PHE A 557 17.62 -9.08 6.74
N SER A 558 17.06 -8.83 5.55
CA SER A 558 16.17 -7.70 5.27
C SER A 558 14.87 -8.18 4.65
N PHE A 559 13.75 -7.88 5.30
CA PHE A 559 12.42 -8.18 4.77
C PHE A 559 12.15 -7.42 3.47
N LYS A 560 12.57 -6.15 3.39
CA LYS A 560 12.37 -5.32 2.19
C LYS A 560 13.18 -5.86 1.00
N ALA A 561 14.45 -6.19 1.23
CA ALA A 561 15.31 -6.76 0.20
C ALA A 561 14.75 -8.08 -0.33
N TRP A 562 14.33 -9.01 0.55
CA TRP A 562 13.70 -10.27 0.13
C TRP A 562 12.37 -10.05 -0.59
N LYS A 563 11.54 -9.08 -0.16
CA LYS A 563 10.28 -8.75 -0.83
C LYS A 563 10.51 -8.24 -2.26
N THR A 564 11.46 -7.34 -2.46
CA THR A 564 11.81 -6.80 -3.78
C THR A 564 12.48 -7.86 -4.66
N MET A 565 13.38 -8.67 -4.08
CA MET A 565 13.97 -9.81 -4.78
C MET A 565 12.92 -10.81 -5.26
N LEU A 566 11.88 -11.09 -4.44
CA LEU A 566 10.78 -11.95 -4.86
C LEU A 566 10.07 -11.40 -6.11
N ILE A 567 9.80 -10.09 -6.16
CA ILE A 567 9.17 -9.43 -7.32
C ILE A 567 10.06 -9.59 -8.56
N ILE A 568 11.36 -9.23 -8.46
CA ILE A 568 12.30 -9.28 -9.58
C ILE A 568 12.45 -10.73 -10.08
N CYS A 569 12.68 -11.69 -9.18
CA CYS A 569 12.88 -13.10 -9.55
C CYS A 569 11.60 -13.75 -10.11
N ALA A 570 10.41 -13.28 -9.68
CA ALA A 570 9.14 -13.73 -10.21
C ALA A 570 8.96 -13.31 -11.67
N GLU A 571 9.35 -12.10 -12.03
CA GLU A 571 9.33 -11.61 -13.42
C GLU A 571 10.38 -12.31 -14.30
N ASP A 572 11.57 -12.62 -13.74
CA ASP A 572 12.64 -13.34 -14.44
C ASP A 572 12.39 -14.86 -14.53
N ASN A 573 11.28 -15.37 -13.99
CA ASN A 573 10.93 -16.79 -13.94
C ASN A 573 11.95 -17.70 -13.27
N ASN A 574 12.75 -17.19 -12.34
CA ASN A 574 13.72 -17.97 -11.58
C ASN A 574 13.05 -18.64 -10.36
N ILE A 575 12.54 -19.87 -10.58
CA ILE A 575 11.75 -20.60 -9.57
C ILE A 575 12.53 -20.90 -8.27
N GLU A 576 13.84 -21.20 -8.34
CA GLU A 576 14.63 -21.52 -7.16
C GLU A 576 14.80 -20.33 -6.22
N LEU A 577 15.11 -19.16 -6.79
CA LEU A 577 15.23 -17.92 -6.03
C LEU A 577 13.88 -17.45 -5.51
N VAL A 578 12.81 -17.61 -6.30
CA VAL A 578 11.43 -17.31 -5.86
C VAL A 578 11.06 -18.15 -4.65
N LEU A 579 11.28 -19.46 -4.69
CA LEU A 579 10.96 -20.35 -3.57
C LEU A 579 11.83 -20.07 -2.34
N THR A 580 13.10 -19.73 -2.54
CA THR A 580 13.99 -19.32 -1.45
C THR A 580 13.49 -18.03 -0.80
N ALA A 581 13.13 -17.02 -1.59
CA ALA A 581 12.58 -15.76 -1.07
C ALA A 581 11.25 -15.99 -0.32
N ILE A 582 10.35 -16.82 -0.86
CA ILE A 582 9.11 -17.23 -0.20
C ILE A 582 9.41 -17.90 1.16
N ALA A 583 10.37 -18.83 1.21
CA ALA A 583 10.72 -19.50 2.45
C ALA A 583 11.26 -18.53 3.52
N LYS A 584 12.17 -17.63 3.13
CA LYS A 584 12.73 -16.62 4.03
C LYS A 584 11.67 -15.61 4.52
N LEU A 585 10.80 -15.10 3.63
CA LEU A 585 9.71 -14.21 3.99
C LEU A 585 8.65 -14.92 4.87
N THR A 586 8.31 -16.16 4.58
CA THR A 586 7.38 -16.97 5.38
C THR A 586 7.89 -17.15 6.80
N LEU A 587 9.18 -17.52 6.93
CA LEU A 587 9.81 -17.70 8.24
C LEU A 587 9.80 -16.40 9.05
N SER A 588 10.18 -15.28 8.41
CA SER A 588 10.15 -13.96 9.04
C SER A 588 8.74 -13.55 9.45
N ASN A 589 7.75 -13.73 8.58
CA ASN A 589 6.35 -13.46 8.92
C ASN A 589 5.88 -14.27 10.12
N TYR A 590 6.17 -15.59 10.12
CA TYR A 590 5.79 -16.48 11.20
C TYR A 590 6.50 -16.14 12.52
N ARG A 591 7.75 -15.73 12.46
CA ARG A 591 8.51 -15.19 13.61
C ARG A 591 7.77 -14.03 14.28
N TRP A 592 7.11 -13.19 13.48
CA TRP A 592 6.36 -12.03 13.92
C TRP A 592 4.83 -12.28 14.00
N TYR A 593 4.40 -13.53 14.19
CA TYR A 593 3.02 -13.95 14.39
C TYR A 593 2.09 -13.69 13.19
N GLN A 594 2.65 -13.58 12.00
CA GLN A 594 1.91 -13.34 10.76
C GLN A 594 1.80 -14.65 9.98
N GLU A 595 0.66 -15.35 10.14
CA GLU A 595 0.37 -16.59 9.41
C GLU A 595 -0.31 -16.31 8.07
N TYR A 596 -0.79 -15.10 7.85
CA TYR A 596 -1.50 -14.68 6.66
C TYR A 596 -0.84 -13.46 6.01
N SER A 597 -0.51 -13.57 4.71
CA SER A 597 0.01 -12.50 3.87
C SER A 597 -0.60 -12.61 2.48
N PRO A 598 -1.51 -11.69 2.10
CA PRO A 598 -2.08 -11.64 0.75
C PRO A 598 -1.01 -11.58 -0.35
N PHE A 599 0.07 -10.83 -0.13
CA PHE A 599 1.20 -10.70 -1.05
C PHE A 599 1.87 -12.06 -1.34
N LEU A 600 2.21 -12.83 -0.31
CA LEU A 600 2.83 -14.14 -0.50
C LEU A 600 1.87 -15.13 -1.16
N LEU A 601 0.60 -15.13 -0.76
CA LEU A 601 -0.41 -16.01 -1.35
C LEU A 601 -0.59 -15.75 -2.84
N GLU A 602 -0.58 -14.49 -3.28
CA GLU A 602 -0.67 -14.12 -4.70
C GLU A 602 0.53 -14.66 -5.49
N HIS A 603 1.75 -14.46 -5.01
CA HIS A 603 2.95 -14.98 -5.68
C HIS A 603 2.97 -16.51 -5.74
N ILE A 604 2.57 -17.18 -4.65
CA ILE A 604 2.50 -18.65 -4.58
C ILE A 604 1.41 -19.18 -5.52
N LYS A 605 0.21 -18.56 -5.53
CA LYS A 605 -0.85 -18.89 -6.47
C LYS A 605 -0.35 -18.83 -7.91
N ASN A 606 0.29 -17.71 -8.28
CA ASN A 606 0.81 -17.53 -9.65
C ASN A 606 1.82 -18.62 -10.01
N ARG A 607 2.70 -19.01 -9.07
CA ARG A 607 3.65 -20.10 -9.29
C ARG A 607 2.99 -21.47 -9.36
N ILE A 608 1.99 -21.75 -8.52
CA ILE A 608 1.21 -23.00 -8.61
C ILE A 608 0.53 -23.12 -9.96
N MET A 609 -0.06 -22.05 -10.47
CA MET A 609 -0.73 -22.01 -11.78
C MET A 609 0.25 -22.20 -12.94
N GLN A 610 1.48 -21.65 -12.86
CA GLN A 610 2.48 -21.72 -13.90
C GLN A 610 3.26 -23.04 -13.92
N ASP A 611 3.72 -23.47 -12.76
CA ASP A 611 4.69 -24.57 -12.61
C ASP A 611 4.07 -25.85 -12.05
N GLY A 612 2.91 -25.77 -11.40
CA GLY A 612 2.27 -26.86 -10.68
C GLY A 612 2.83 -27.08 -9.26
N ALA A 613 1.95 -27.49 -8.35
CA ALA A 613 2.30 -27.72 -6.94
C ALA A 613 3.33 -28.84 -6.75
N LEU A 614 3.27 -29.90 -7.58
CA LEU A 614 4.18 -31.02 -7.51
C LEU A 614 5.63 -30.62 -7.80
N LYS A 615 5.85 -29.82 -8.87
CA LYS A 615 7.17 -29.29 -9.23
C LYS A 615 7.73 -28.41 -8.12
N MET A 616 6.90 -27.51 -7.57
CA MET A 616 7.30 -26.66 -6.45
C MET A 616 7.72 -27.47 -5.22
N LYS A 617 6.95 -28.51 -4.84
CA LYS A 617 7.31 -29.40 -3.73
C LYS A 617 8.63 -30.15 -3.99
N SER A 618 8.85 -30.62 -5.23
CA SER A 618 10.09 -31.33 -5.61
C SER A 618 11.31 -30.40 -5.47
N ILE A 619 11.20 -29.15 -5.93
CA ILE A 619 12.30 -28.18 -5.82
C ILE A 619 12.53 -27.82 -4.35
N LEU A 620 11.46 -27.55 -3.57
CA LEU A 620 11.58 -27.28 -2.14
C LEU A 620 12.23 -28.44 -1.38
N ALA A 621 11.89 -29.67 -1.71
CA ALA A 621 12.52 -30.85 -1.11
C ALA A 621 13.99 -31.02 -1.50
N SER A 622 14.41 -30.52 -2.67
CA SER A 622 15.80 -30.52 -3.11
C SER A 622 16.65 -29.41 -2.45
N THR A 623 16.00 -28.36 -1.93
CA THR A 623 16.66 -27.29 -1.18
C THR A 623 17.01 -27.79 0.22
N ARG A 624 18.14 -27.33 0.75
CA ARG A 624 18.57 -27.67 2.12
C ARG A 624 17.89 -26.82 3.18
N LEU A 625 16.55 -26.65 3.05
CA LEU A 625 15.75 -25.93 4.04
C LEU A 625 15.49 -26.79 5.28
N ASP A 626 15.36 -26.10 6.42
CA ASP A 626 14.97 -26.76 7.68
C ASP A 626 13.61 -27.47 7.52
N PRO A 627 13.42 -28.69 8.01
CA PRO A 627 12.14 -29.40 7.97
C PRO A 627 10.98 -28.64 8.57
N TYR A 628 11.24 -27.77 9.55
CA TYR A 628 10.23 -26.89 10.13
C TYR A 628 9.68 -25.91 9.10
N ILE A 629 10.55 -25.29 8.30
CA ILE A 629 10.16 -24.34 7.25
C ILE A 629 9.34 -25.05 6.16
N LEU A 630 9.77 -26.23 5.76
CA LEU A 630 9.05 -27.04 4.77
C LEU A 630 7.63 -27.39 5.24
N ASN A 631 7.48 -27.82 6.49
CA ASN A 631 6.18 -28.11 7.08
C ASN A 631 5.31 -26.85 7.18
N LEU A 632 5.91 -25.72 7.52
CA LEU A 632 5.19 -24.43 7.60
C LEU A 632 4.67 -24.00 6.21
N ILE A 633 5.50 -24.08 5.17
CA ILE A 633 5.10 -23.77 3.79
C ILE A 633 3.99 -24.74 3.34
N HIS A 634 4.10 -26.03 3.67
CA HIS A 634 3.08 -27.00 3.34
C HIS A 634 1.74 -26.63 3.96
N LYS A 635 1.72 -26.36 5.26
CA LYS A 635 0.51 -26.00 6.01
C LYS A 635 -0.13 -24.70 5.52
N LEU A 636 0.66 -23.66 5.32
CA LEU A 636 0.12 -22.32 5.01
C LEU A 636 -0.31 -22.19 3.55
N TYR A 637 0.35 -22.88 2.61
CA TYR A 637 0.14 -22.62 1.19
C TYR A 637 -0.35 -23.82 0.40
N PHE A 638 0.22 -25.00 0.59
CA PHE A 638 -0.23 -26.16 -0.18
C PHE A 638 -1.57 -26.72 0.31
N GLU A 639 -1.81 -26.74 1.62
CA GLU A 639 -3.13 -27.11 2.16
C GLU A 639 -4.19 -26.10 1.74
N TRP A 640 -3.88 -24.80 1.80
CA TRP A 640 -4.76 -23.74 1.29
C TRP A 640 -5.06 -23.92 -0.20
N ALA A 641 -4.06 -24.22 -1.04
CA ALA A 641 -4.27 -24.44 -2.47
C ALA A 641 -5.21 -25.61 -2.77
N ILE A 642 -5.15 -26.69 -1.96
CA ILE A 642 -6.07 -27.83 -2.05
C ILE A 642 -7.49 -27.43 -1.63
N VAL A 643 -7.64 -26.75 -0.48
CA VAL A 643 -8.94 -26.35 0.06
C VAL A 643 -9.71 -25.45 -0.94
N PHE A 644 -9.02 -24.50 -1.53
CA PHE A 644 -9.61 -23.58 -2.49
C PHE A 644 -9.48 -24.04 -3.95
N GLN A 645 -8.99 -25.24 -4.19
CA GLN A 645 -8.83 -25.85 -5.53
C GLN A 645 -8.17 -24.89 -6.54
N ILE A 646 -7.05 -24.31 -6.13
CA ILE A 646 -6.27 -23.42 -7.00
C ILE A 646 -5.80 -24.21 -8.23
N PRO A 647 -5.94 -23.66 -9.47
CA PRO A 647 -5.45 -24.35 -10.67
C PRO A 647 -3.97 -24.76 -10.55
N GLY A 648 -3.64 -26.00 -10.90
CA GLY A 648 -2.28 -26.55 -10.72
C GLY A 648 -1.96 -27.12 -9.33
N HIS A 649 -2.96 -27.19 -8.41
CA HIS A 649 -2.79 -27.76 -7.07
C HIS A 649 -2.71 -29.30 -7.06
N GLU A 650 -3.10 -29.95 -8.15
CA GLU A 650 -3.07 -31.41 -8.29
C GLU A 650 -1.68 -31.95 -7.98
N LEU A 651 -1.62 -32.94 -7.08
CA LEU A 651 -0.40 -33.50 -6.49
C LEU A 651 -0.16 -34.90 -7.04
#